data_da2cbdaab2bb560dc3d900e3eb0470dc
#
_entry.id   da2cbdaab2bb560dc3d900e3eb0470dc
#
_cell.length_a   1.000
_cell.length_b   1.000
_cell.length_c   1.000
_cell.angle_alpha   90.00
_cell.angle_beta   90.00
_cell.angle_gamma   90.00
#
_symmetry.space_group_name_H-M   'P 1'
#
loop_
_entity.id
_entity.type
_entity.pdbx_description
1 polymer ?
#
loop_
_entity_poly.entity_id
_entity_poly.type
_entity_poly.pdbx_seq_one_letter_code
_entity_poly.pdbx_strand_id
1 'polypeptide(L)'
;MSSGQWEVVGKSKKSQNGKVKNIKEEEKKASKNGTKLEDVVPHSQIKSYYSGMEIDDPRKSPKDKKNGEKKNKKQDKKSEPAKPKPPKTIDEALEAMDPSELASIITTNKVRFSNAPLVWLKEVANFLNSKIQIEVDDPTFSNYPPMYPLCVTPVEIRKALETLLQDAGKANAQLFFDVTLTALANDMSRGQPANGHRLLLQMLANEYPEFCISSIPKSVSLRTSYQNRPPIGLSLLWTLGQGGLGNFAVGLKAWQEVFLPIIELKNYSKYVIAYLSDILDKHASMDAKVTQDQFLAMFDMVNNKRNALSKDLSSDLIKQLSKFKDVYFNNSGNKLQVTFNQLMKKLPNQYLSGSILDPYNAVLVESLVDCLAQDDSCNATWRQLFHKCSKQSATLIEFIDTNWTKVSPRLKKKSLKITISQYMEVCGETLKGKKKDETVVKTKKICQDILDRMTSTRRFPWLWASFFLLVGIAGLIGYDVSRVNGNFPKSATGKLLNDLGLLEQSQHVWRKTLSTSARGYLWLETNAPIYYNTTMEACTPYAQLSKEAFIIALKKTGILYTNLKEYVVAKTPVVVATIEQYAPGVIDTVQSYAVSGYVAVRKYSNDYYQITLEYLSTKVFIGEWAPEILQNKTQLALNATRFHMKSYFHWFREQVNVYSEIP
;
A
#
# COMPACT_ATOMS: atom_id res chain seq x y z
N MET A 1 -40.98 15.89 -46.72
CA MET A 1 -40.52 17.04 -47.47
C MET A 1 -39.61 17.81 -46.53
N SER A 2 -38.36 17.90 -46.70
CA SER A 2 -37.36 18.17 -47.63
C SER A 2 -36.03 17.64 -47.04
N SER A 3 -35.36 16.82 -47.81
CA SER A 3 -34.04 16.26 -47.55
C SER A 3 -32.96 17.32 -47.81
N GLY A 4 -32.06 17.52 -46.88
CA GLY A 4 -30.80 18.27 -47.06
C GLY A 4 -29.63 17.34 -46.94
N GLN A 5 -29.09 16.95 -48.07
CA GLN A 5 -27.91 16.11 -48.26
C GLN A 5 -26.63 16.95 -48.06
N TRP A 6 -25.67 16.49 -47.25
CA TRP A 6 -24.34 17.08 -47.17
C TRP A 6 -23.38 16.30 -48.05
N GLU A 7 -22.79 16.98 -49.03
CA GLU A 7 -21.76 16.43 -49.94
C GLU A 7 -20.40 16.35 -49.26
N VAL A 8 -19.76 15.21 -49.48
CA VAL A 8 -18.34 14.94 -49.11
C VAL A 8 -17.47 15.30 -50.29
N VAL A 9 -16.61 16.30 -50.17
CA VAL A 9 -15.59 16.62 -51.18
C VAL A 9 -14.34 15.76 -50.94
N GLY A 10 -14.03 15.03 -52.01
CA GLY A 10 -13.04 13.96 -52.01
C GLY A 10 -11.60 14.39 -52.13
N LYS A 11 -10.74 13.44 -51.81
CA LYS A 11 -9.27 13.39 -51.99
C LYS A 11 -8.84 13.55 -53.45
N SER A 12 -7.74 14.27 -53.70
CA SER A 12 -6.91 14.00 -54.88
C SER A 12 -5.42 13.96 -54.50
N LYS A 13 -4.74 13.07 -55.22
CA LYS A 13 -3.39 12.54 -55.03
C LYS A 13 -2.26 13.47 -55.54
N LYS A 14 -1.08 13.30 -54.88
CA LYS A 14 0.31 13.32 -55.38
C LYS A 14 0.67 13.99 -56.72
N SER A 15 1.66 14.89 -56.68
CA SER A 15 2.94 14.66 -57.38
C SER A 15 3.98 15.73 -57.10
N GLN A 16 5.18 15.23 -56.81
CA GLN A 16 6.54 15.73 -57.17
C GLN A 16 7.15 17.00 -56.61
N ASN A 17 8.17 16.74 -55.82
CA ASN A 17 9.50 17.37 -55.71
C ASN A 17 9.77 18.63 -56.53
N GLY A 18 10.26 19.65 -55.82
CA GLY A 18 11.17 20.63 -56.38
C GLY A 18 11.01 22.03 -55.78
N LYS A 19 12.06 22.50 -55.09
CA LYS A 19 12.29 23.92 -54.74
C LYS A 19 11.51 24.52 -53.57
N VAL A 20 11.90 24.17 -52.34
CA VAL A 20 11.64 25.00 -51.16
C VAL A 20 13.01 25.30 -50.50
N LYS A 21 13.75 26.23 -51.05
CA LYS A 21 14.96 26.76 -50.38
C LYS A 21 15.07 28.29 -50.36
N ASN A 22 14.15 29.04 -50.96
CA ASN A 22 14.28 30.51 -51.04
C ASN A 22 13.19 31.32 -50.30
N ILE A 23 12.21 30.69 -49.64
CA ILE A 23 11.13 31.44 -48.95
C ILE A 23 11.47 31.75 -47.48
N LYS A 24 12.44 31.05 -46.87
CA LYS A 24 12.83 31.31 -45.46
C LYS A 24 13.82 32.45 -45.25
N GLU A 25 14.43 33.01 -46.29
CA GLU A 25 15.33 34.16 -46.16
C GLU A 25 14.64 35.52 -46.35
N GLU A 26 13.53 35.57 -47.09
CA GLU A 26 12.77 36.82 -47.24
C GLU A 26 11.87 37.15 -46.06
N GLU A 27 11.27 36.19 -45.38
CA GLU A 27 10.51 36.43 -44.13
C GLU A 27 11.40 36.91 -42.98
N LYS A 28 12.69 36.57 -42.95
CA LYS A 28 13.63 37.08 -41.95
C LYS A 28 14.12 38.50 -42.19
N LYS A 29 13.92 39.05 -43.39
CA LYS A 29 14.26 40.44 -43.71
C LYS A 29 13.08 41.40 -43.52
N ALA A 30 11.84 40.92 -43.60
CA ALA A 30 10.64 41.78 -43.39
C ALA A 30 10.35 42.06 -41.89
N SER A 31 10.86 41.23 -40.96
CA SER A 31 10.62 41.43 -39.51
C SER A 31 11.64 42.40 -38.84
N LYS A 32 12.57 42.98 -39.57
CA LYS A 32 13.58 43.88 -38.99
C LYS A 32 13.29 45.37 -39.15
N ASN A 33 12.21 45.74 -39.81
CA ASN A 33 11.82 47.18 -40.00
C ASN A 33 10.45 47.49 -39.40
N GLY A 34 10.03 46.85 -38.35
CA GLY A 34 8.92 47.29 -37.54
C GLY A 34 9.40 48.42 -36.61
N THR A 35 9.00 49.63 -36.85
CA THR A 35 9.15 50.76 -35.93
C THR A 35 8.60 50.35 -34.59
N LYS A 36 9.43 50.30 -33.54
CA LYS A 36 8.99 50.03 -32.19
C LYS A 36 8.08 51.16 -31.73
N LEU A 37 7.03 50.80 -31.03
CA LEU A 37 6.05 51.77 -30.48
C LEU A 37 6.74 52.83 -29.62
N GLU A 38 7.93 52.55 -29.11
CA GLU A 38 8.82 53.42 -28.35
C GLU A 38 9.38 54.59 -29.16
N ASP A 39 9.47 54.46 -30.51
CA ASP A 39 9.96 55.50 -31.40
C ASP A 39 8.89 56.54 -31.80
N VAL A 40 7.63 56.28 -31.49
CA VAL A 40 6.49 57.13 -31.89
C VAL A 40 5.94 57.99 -30.75
N VAL A 41 6.18 57.61 -29.47
CA VAL A 41 5.68 58.38 -28.31
C VAL A 41 6.80 58.48 -27.25
N PRO A 42 7.24 59.68 -26.88
CA PRO A 42 8.26 59.86 -25.84
C PRO A 42 7.74 59.33 -24.47
N HIS A 43 8.58 58.59 -23.77
CA HIS A 43 8.29 57.94 -22.46
C HIS A 43 7.77 58.91 -21.38
N SER A 44 8.04 60.19 -21.53
CA SER A 44 7.58 61.25 -20.60
C SER A 44 6.07 61.54 -20.67
N GLN A 45 5.32 60.98 -21.63
CA GLN A 45 3.90 61.27 -21.81
C GLN A 45 2.97 60.10 -21.44
N ILE A 46 3.51 58.92 -21.05
CA ILE A 46 2.69 57.81 -20.60
C ILE A 46 2.50 57.90 -19.09
N LYS A 47 1.52 58.67 -18.65
CA LYS A 47 1.06 58.65 -17.26
C LYS A 47 -0.03 57.60 -17.11
N SER A 48 0.19 56.65 -16.21
CA SER A 48 -0.87 55.72 -15.82
C SER A 48 -2.03 56.53 -15.19
N TYR A 49 -3.21 56.40 -15.76
CA TYR A 49 -4.42 57.13 -15.33
C TYR A 49 -4.94 56.70 -13.94
N TYR A 50 -4.35 55.60 -13.39
CA TYR A 50 -4.84 54.98 -12.16
C TYR A 50 -3.89 55.06 -10.95
N SER A 51 -2.62 55.44 -11.07
CA SER A 51 -1.69 55.28 -9.94
C SER A 51 -0.95 56.53 -9.49
N GLY A 52 -0.93 57.62 -10.25
CA GLY A 52 -0.18 58.84 -9.82
C GLY A 52 1.29 58.62 -9.43
N MET A 53 1.85 57.43 -9.66
CA MET A 53 3.23 57.05 -9.36
C MET A 53 4.08 57.03 -10.63
N GLU A 54 5.22 57.71 -10.59
CA GLU A 54 6.26 57.56 -11.60
C GLU A 54 6.88 56.17 -11.50
N ILE A 55 6.99 55.50 -12.65
CA ILE A 55 7.69 54.22 -12.74
C ILE A 55 9.15 54.54 -12.99
N ASP A 56 9.99 54.30 -11.99
CA ASP A 56 11.44 54.38 -12.13
C ASP A 56 11.95 53.25 -13.06
N ASP A 57 12.73 53.65 -14.08
CA ASP A 57 13.34 52.73 -15.06
C ASP A 57 14.55 52.01 -14.44
N PRO A 58 14.62 50.68 -14.34
CA PRO A 58 15.69 49.95 -13.69
C PRO A 58 16.97 49.80 -14.54
N ARG A 59 17.15 50.59 -15.63
CA ARG A 59 18.28 50.40 -16.59
C ARG A 59 19.35 51.49 -16.54
N LYS A 60 19.64 52.12 -15.42
CA LYS A 60 20.86 52.92 -15.25
C LYS A 60 21.84 52.20 -14.33
N SER A 61 22.75 51.48 -14.94
CA SER A 61 23.98 51.04 -14.29
C SER A 61 25.00 52.17 -14.20
N PRO A 62 25.66 52.40 -13.07
CA PRO A 62 26.75 53.35 -12.97
C PRO A 62 28.09 52.73 -13.41
N LYS A 63 28.71 53.35 -14.37
CA LYS A 63 30.20 53.28 -14.55
C LYS A 63 30.73 54.67 -14.14
N ASP A 64 31.64 54.63 -13.24
CA ASP A 64 32.98 55.14 -13.25
C ASP A 64 33.46 55.75 -11.95
N LYS A 65 34.65 55.32 -11.64
CA LYS A 65 35.54 55.59 -10.53
C LYS A 65 35.96 57.06 -10.41
N LYS A 66 36.22 57.54 -9.18
CA LYS A 66 37.57 57.93 -8.73
C LYS A 66 37.61 58.42 -7.30
N ASN A 67 38.64 57.91 -6.62
CA ASN A 67 39.37 58.34 -5.44
C ASN A 67 39.15 59.78 -4.89
N GLY A 68 39.15 59.88 -3.55
CA GLY A 68 39.53 61.06 -2.88
C GLY A 68 39.13 61.12 -1.41
N GLU A 69 40.08 60.76 -0.53
CA GLU A 69 40.35 61.30 0.81
C GLU A 69 39.38 61.26 1.97
N LYS A 70 39.92 60.70 3.03
CA LYS A 70 39.48 60.65 4.43
C LYS A 70 39.21 62.03 5.04
N LYS A 71 38.10 62.18 5.76
CA LYS A 71 38.10 62.95 7.03
C LYS A 71 37.07 62.35 7.97
N ASN A 72 37.55 61.95 9.16
CA ASN A 72 36.78 61.55 10.34
C ASN A 72 35.87 62.67 10.82
N LYS A 73 34.56 62.32 11.02
CA LYS A 73 33.76 62.93 12.05
C LYS A 73 32.89 61.85 12.69
N LYS A 74 33.20 61.53 13.95
CA LYS A 74 32.31 60.85 14.88
C LYS A 74 31.06 61.73 15.05
N GLN A 75 29.90 61.19 14.70
CA GLN A 75 28.62 61.63 15.21
C GLN A 75 27.86 60.41 15.66
N ASP A 76 27.46 60.42 16.91
CA ASP A 76 26.61 59.43 17.56
C ASP A 76 25.33 59.23 16.77
N LYS A 77 25.21 58.09 16.09
CA LYS A 77 23.93 57.62 15.59
C LYS A 77 23.24 56.83 16.70
N LYS A 78 22.20 57.41 17.29
CA LYS A 78 21.15 56.63 17.96
C LYS A 78 20.82 55.45 17.09
N SER A 79 20.90 54.24 17.63
CA SER A 79 20.48 53.01 17.01
C SER A 79 18.97 53.08 16.78
N GLU A 80 18.58 53.34 15.56
CA GLU A 80 17.22 52.98 15.10
C GLU A 80 17.08 51.45 15.27
N PRO A 81 15.94 50.95 15.80
CA PRO A 81 15.70 49.52 15.89
C PRO A 81 15.78 48.92 14.47
N ALA A 82 16.60 47.88 14.33
CA ALA A 82 16.78 47.18 13.06
C ALA A 82 15.41 46.79 12.51
N LYS A 83 15.06 47.26 11.31
CA LYS A 83 13.82 46.86 10.62
C LYS A 83 13.82 45.32 10.57
N PRO A 84 12.72 44.68 11.00
CA PRO A 84 12.62 43.23 10.98
C PRO A 84 12.90 42.74 9.54
N LYS A 85 13.72 41.70 9.42
CA LYS A 85 14.00 41.09 8.12
C LYS A 85 12.67 40.58 7.53
N PRO A 86 12.43 40.71 6.24
CA PRO A 86 11.22 40.17 5.62
C PRO A 86 11.14 38.65 5.84
N PRO A 87 9.94 38.12 6.15
CA PRO A 87 9.75 36.70 6.37
C PRO A 87 10.14 35.90 5.10
N LYS A 88 10.75 34.73 5.30
CA LYS A 88 11.20 33.85 4.21
C LYS A 88 10.30 32.64 4.03
N THR A 89 9.49 32.29 5.01
CA THR A 89 8.56 31.17 4.98
C THR A 89 7.14 31.65 5.29
N ILE A 90 6.14 30.84 4.92
CA ILE A 90 4.74 31.12 5.26
C ILE A 90 4.56 31.12 6.78
N ASP A 91 5.27 30.25 7.50
CA ASP A 91 5.24 30.13 8.95
C ASP A 91 5.69 31.44 9.60
N GLU A 92 6.87 31.94 9.20
CA GLU A 92 7.39 33.22 9.69
C GLU A 92 6.44 34.41 9.37
N ALA A 93 5.79 34.35 8.19
CA ALA A 93 4.85 35.40 7.79
C ALA A 93 3.55 35.39 8.60
N LEU A 94 3.07 34.19 8.96
CA LEU A 94 1.89 33.99 9.79
C LEU A 94 2.17 34.33 11.25
N GLU A 95 3.34 33.96 11.79
CA GLU A 95 3.78 34.33 13.15
C GLU A 95 4.00 35.86 13.31
N ALA A 96 4.52 36.50 12.27
CA ALA A 96 4.76 37.96 12.29
C ALA A 96 3.47 38.78 12.10
N MET A 97 2.34 38.15 11.80
CA MET A 97 1.07 38.85 11.58
C MET A 97 0.44 39.24 12.90
N ASP A 98 0.12 40.55 13.03
CA ASP A 98 -0.56 41.06 14.20
C ASP A 98 -2.06 40.72 14.18
N PRO A 99 -2.57 39.92 15.16
CA PRO A 99 -3.99 39.58 15.25
C PRO A 99 -4.89 40.82 15.44
N SER A 100 -4.38 41.88 16.09
CA SER A 100 -5.14 43.10 16.33
C SER A 100 -5.37 43.89 15.03
N GLU A 101 -4.38 43.90 14.13
CA GLU A 101 -4.51 44.52 12.80
C GLU A 101 -5.59 43.79 11.97
N LEU A 102 -5.59 42.44 11.96
CA LEU A 102 -6.62 41.64 11.31
C LEU A 102 -8.01 41.90 11.88
N ALA A 103 -8.15 41.93 13.22
CA ALA A 103 -9.42 42.23 13.88
C ALA A 103 -9.95 43.63 13.56
N SER A 104 -9.05 44.61 13.49
CA SER A 104 -9.40 46.01 13.09
C SER A 104 -9.93 46.05 11.65
N ILE A 105 -9.29 45.37 10.72
CA ILE A 105 -9.71 45.27 9.31
C ILE A 105 -11.09 44.62 9.22
N ILE A 106 -11.29 43.49 9.91
CA ILE A 106 -12.58 42.78 9.94
C ILE A 106 -13.68 43.74 10.47
N THR A 107 -13.45 44.38 11.60
CA THR A 107 -14.44 45.28 12.22
C THR A 107 -14.74 46.50 11.33
N THR A 108 -13.72 47.13 10.77
CA THR A 108 -13.88 48.26 9.85
C THR A 108 -14.69 47.90 8.62
N ASN A 109 -14.43 46.71 8.03
CA ASN A 109 -15.15 46.25 6.85
C ASN A 109 -16.62 45.92 7.17
N LYS A 110 -16.89 45.29 8.32
CA LYS A 110 -18.27 45.02 8.78
C LYS A 110 -19.07 46.30 8.99
N VAL A 111 -18.47 47.32 9.60
CA VAL A 111 -19.12 48.62 9.79
C VAL A 111 -19.33 49.34 8.46
N ARG A 112 -18.30 49.40 7.63
CA ARG A 112 -18.36 50.13 6.35
C ARG A 112 -19.27 49.50 5.30
N PHE A 113 -19.34 48.16 5.30
CA PHE A 113 -20.10 47.38 4.31
C PHE A 113 -21.08 46.42 5.01
N SER A 114 -21.92 46.93 5.91
CA SER A 114 -22.76 46.15 6.82
C SER A 114 -23.59 45.04 6.15
N ASN A 115 -24.01 45.24 4.91
CA ASN A 115 -24.84 44.27 4.17
C ASN A 115 -24.09 43.55 3.03
N ALA A 116 -22.76 43.54 3.03
CA ALA A 116 -21.96 42.98 1.97
C ALA A 116 -20.87 41.98 2.48
N PRO A 117 -21.26 40.83 3.05
CA PRO A 117 -20.31 39.87 3.62
C PRO A 117 -19.24 39.40 2.63
N LEU A 118 -19.57 39.29 1.35
CA LEU A 118 -18.61 38.94 0.31
C LEU A 118 -17.45 39.95 0.18
N VAL A 119 -17.73 41.25 0.46
CA VAL A 119 -16.69 42.27 0.45
C VAL A 119 -15.77 42.11 1.65
N TRP A 120 -16.29 41.79 2.83
CA TRP A 120 -15.47 41.57 4.03
C TRP A 120 -14.45 40.42 3.77
N LEU A 121 -14.94 39.32 3.22
CA LEU A 121 -14.11 38.14 2.90
C LEU A 121 -13.04 38.45 1.85
N LYS A 122 -13.38 39.25 0.82
CA LYS A 122 -12.42 39.66 -0.22
C LYS A 122 -11.34 40.58 0.34
N GLU A 123 -11.71 41.55 1.17
CA GLU A 123 -10.74 42.50 1.77
C GLU A 123 -9.79 41.77 2.73
N VAL A 124 -10.30 40.84 3.51
CA VAL A 124 -9.46 39.99 4.36
C VAL A 124 -8.54 39.06 3.52
N ALA A 125 -9.03 38.53 2.40
CA ALA A 125 -8.18 37.75 1.48
C ALA A 125 -7.06 38.61 0.88
N ASN A 126 -7.35 39.83 0.46
CA ASN A 126 -6.36 40.77 -0.03
C ASN A 126 -5.33 41.14 1.06
N PHE A 127 -5.78 41.37 2.29
CA PHE A 127 -4.91 41.62 3.42
C PHE A 127 -3.97 40.46 3.66
N LEU A 128 -4.48 39.21 3.73
CA LEU A 128 -3.67 38.03 3.93
C LEU A 128 -2.65 37.85 2.79
N ASN A 129 -3.05 38.05 1.54
CA ASN A 129 -2.13 38.00 0.40
C ASN A 129 -1.02 39.06 0.51
N SER A 130 -1.34 40.27 1.03
CA SER A 130 -0.33 41.33 1.25
C SER A 130 0.68 41.01 2.36
N LYS A 131 0.29 40.18 3.34
CA LYS A 131 1.16 39.78 4.45
C LYS A 131 1.95 38.51 4.14
N ILE A 132 1.39 37.57 3.34
CA ILE A 132 2.01 36.28 3.02
C ILE A 132 2.54 36.33 1.59
N GLN A 133 3.52 37.22 1.35
CA GLN A 133 4.15 37.41 0.02
C GLN A 133 5.31 36.42 -0.23
N ILE A 134 5.09 35.18 0.08
CA ILE A 134 6.09 34.12 -0.06
C ILE A 134 5.87 33.36 -1.36
N GLU A 135 6.91 33.19 -2.16
CA GLU A 135 6.88 32.30 -3.31
C GLU A 135 6.99 30.86 -2.85
N VAL A 136 6.10 29.99 -3.34
CA VAL A 136 5.99 28.60 -2.93
C VAL A 136 6.48 27.71 -4.07
N ASP A 137 7.58 27.01 -3.83
CA ASP A 137 8.18 26.08 -4.81
C ASP A 137 7.26 24.87 -5.08
N ASP A 138 6.67 24.29 -4.01
CA ASP A 138 5.72 23.18 -4.11
C ASP A 138 4.28 23.67 -3.96
N PRO A 139 3.53 23.79 -5.07
CA PRO A 139 2.15 24.28 -5.04
C PRO A 139 1.17 23.35 -4.33
N THR A 140 1.58 22.12 -3.99
CA THR A 140 0.73 21.11 -3.33
C THR A 140 1.07 20.93 -1.85
N PHE A 141 2.13 21.57 -1.37
CA PHE A 141 2.62 21.41 0.00
C PHE A 141 2.89 19.95 0.40
N SER A 142 3.31 19.09 -0.57
CA SER A 142 3.47 17.65 -0.34
C SER A 142 4.56 17.30 0.69
N ASN A 143 5.54 18.19 0.89
CA ASN A 143 6.63 18.02 1.84
C ASN A 143 6.37 18.69 3.20
N TYR A 144 5.19 19.25 3.40
CA TYR A 144 4.80 19.94 4.62
C TYR A 144 3.90 19.04 5.50
N PRO A 145 3.72 19.40 6.78
CA PRO A 145 2.82 18.67 7.66
C PRO A 145 1.38 18.64 7.11
N PRO A 146 0.58 17.63 7.49
CA PRO A 146 -0.83 17.59 7.14
C PRO A 146 -1.55 18.88 7.55
N MET A 147 -2.45 19.37 6.70
CA MET A 147 -3.21 20.60 6.92
C MET A 147 -2.39 21.89 6.84
N TYR A 148 -1.15 21.85 6.33
CA TYR A 148 -0.39 23.07 6.04
C TYR A 148 -1.05 23.88 4.91
N PRO A 149 -1.11 25.23 4.97
CA PRO A 149 -0.57 26.14 6.00
C PRO A 149 -1.49 26.37 7.22
N LEU A 150 -2.72 25.83 7.24
CA LEU A 150 -3.67 26.07 8.33
C LEU A 150 -3.16 25.58 9.70
N CYS A 151 -2.42 24.49 9.75
CA CYS A 151 -1.88 23.92 11.00
C CYS A 151 -0.87 24.84 11.71
N VAL A 152 -0.16 25.67 10.96
CA VAL A 152 0.83 26.64 11.48
C VAL A 152 0.25 28.04 11.69
N THR A 153 -1.02 28.25 11.36
CA THR A 153 -1.70 29.54 11.58
C THR A 153 -1.94 29.77 13.08
N PRO A 154 -1.52 30.91 13.64
CA PRO A 154 -1.76 31.25 15.04
C PRO A 154 -3.23 31.16 15.44
N VAL A 155 -3.48 30.69 16.66
CA VAL A 155 -4.84 30.38 17.15
C VAL A 155 -5.76 31.61 17.10
N GLU A 156 -5.23 32.80 17.43
CA GLU A 156 -5.99 34.05 17.43
C GLU A 156 -6.42 34.44 16.01
N ILE A 157 -5.50 34.35 15.03
CA ILE A 157 -5.78 34.59 13.61
C ILE A 157 -6.83 33.62 13.11
N ARG A 158 -6.65 32.34 13.38
CA ARG A 158 -7.58 31.29 12.96
C ARG A 158 -8.98 31.52 13.52
N LYS A 159 -9.12 31.81 14.82
CA LYS A 159 -10.42 32.14 15.46
C LYS A 159 -11.07 33.35 14.85
N ALA A 160 -10.29 34.41 14.56
CA ALA A 160 -10.84 35.63 13.92
C ALA A 160 -11.38 35.31 12.52
N LEU A 161 -10.69 34.50 11.74
CA LEU A 161 -11.13 34.07 10.42
C LEU A 161 -12.34 33.13 10.49
N GLU A 162 -12.37 32.15 11.42
CA GLU A 162 -13.53 31.27 11.65
C GLU A 162 -14.78 32.07 12.00
N THR A 163 -14.67 33.06 12.92
CA THR A 163 -15.78 33.93 13.28
C THR A 163 -16.24 34.76 12.08
N LEU A 164 -15.33 35.28 11.27
CA LEU A 164 -15.67 36.02 10.06
C LEU A 164 -16.45 35.15 9.05
N LEU A 165 -16.03 33.89 8.85
CA LEU A 165 -16.71 32.96 7.94
C LEU A 165 -18.11 32.60 8.44
N GLN A 166 -18.27 32.39 9.75
CA GLN A 166 -19.56 32.14 10.39
C GLN A 166 -20.51 33.35 10.25
N ASP A 167 -20.03 34.56 10.52
CA ASP A 167 -20.81 35.78 10.38
C ASP A 167 -21.23 36.08 8.93
N ALA A 168 -20.39 35.70 7.96
CA ALA A 168 -20.71 35.84 6.54
C ALA A 168 -21.85 34.89 6.11
N GLY A 169 -22.03 33.79 6.81
CA GLY A 169 -23.02 32.75 6.53
C GLY A 169 -22.67 31.86 5.35
N LYS A 170 -23.19 30.61 5.38
CA LYS A 170 -22.84 29.54 4.44
C LYS A 170 -23.00 29.90 2.96
N ALA A 171 -24.08 30.61 2.59
CA ALA A 171 -24.33 30.99 1.19
C ALA A 171 -23.26 31.97 0.63
N ASN A 172 -22.87 32.98 1.43
CA ASN A 172 -21.80 33.90 1.04
C ASN A 172 -20.43 33.22 1.06
N ALA A 173 -20.20 32.31 2.01
CA ALA A 173 -18.98 31.50 2.09
C ALA A 173 -18.81 30.63 0.85
N GLN A 174 -19.89 30.00 0.35
CA GLN A 174 -19.85 29.22 -0.89
C GLN A 174 -19.56 30.09 -2.12
N LEU A 175 -20.25 31.23 -2.23
CA LEU A 175 -20.00 32.18 -3.32
C LEU A 175 -18.55 32.70 -3.26
N PHE A 176 -18.04 32.96 -2.07
CA PHE A 176 -16.67 33.41 -1.85
C PHE A 176 -15.67 32.32 -2.24
N PHE A 177 -15.93 31.06 -1.90
CA PHE A 177 -15.09 29.91 -2.33
C PHE A 177 -14.94 29.87 -3.85
N ASP A 178 -16.04 29.95 -4.59
CA ASP A 178 -16.07 29.91 -6.05
C ASP A 178 -15.35 31.11 -6.72
N VAL A 179 -15.50 32.31 -6.14
CA VAL A 179 -14.85 33.53 -6.64
C VAL A 179 -13.36 33.49 -6.31
N THR A 180 -13.01 33.08 -5.10
CA THR A 180 -11.62 33.05 -4.63
C THR A 180 -10.82 31.98 -5.32
N LEU A 181 -11.41 30.83 -5.68
CA LEU A 181 -10.75 29.82 -6.49
C LEU A 181 -10.35 30.38 -7.86
N THR A 182 -11.19 31.22 -8.45
CA THR A 182 -10.88 31.90 -9.72
C THR A 182 -9.82 33.00 -9.51
N ALA A 183 -9.90 33.75 -8.41
CA ALA A 183 -8.94 34.79 -8.06
C ALA A 183 -7.54 34.19 -7.81
N LEU A 184 -7.44 33.04 -7.10
CA LEU A 184 -6.21 32.30 -6.90
C LEU A 184 -5.48 32.05 -8.24
N ALA A 185 -6.19 31.50 -9.23
CA ALA A 185 -5.60 31.19 -10.53
C ALA A 185 -5.19 32.46 -11.30
N ASN A 186 -5.98 33.49 -11.24
CA ASN A 186 -5.72 34.78 -11.89
C ASN A 186 -4.50 35.48 -11.28
N ASP A 187 -4.43 35.57 -9.95
CA ASP A 187 -3.33 36.22 -9.25
C ASP A 187 -2.00 35.46 -9.46
N MET A 188 -2.01 34.15 -9.32
CA MET A 188 -0.86 33.35 -9.68
C MET A 188 -0.44 33.53 -11.17
N SER A 189 -1.40 33.69 -12.07
CA SER A 189 -1.10 33.89 -13.50
C SER A 189 -0.40 35.21 -13.80
N ARG A 190 -0.59 36.21 -12.91
CA ARG A 190 0.02 37.55 -12.95
C ARG A 190 1.27 37.65 -12.07
N GLY A 191 1.68 36.58 -11.41
CA GLY A 191 2.78 36.60 -10.45
C GLY A 191 2.46 37.34 -9.16
N GLN A 192 1.18 37.47 -8.81
CA GLN A 192 0.73 38.13 -7.57
C GLN A 192 0.70 37.10 -6.42
N PRO A 193 0.89 37.57 -5.17
CA PRO A 193 0.76 36.72 -3.98
C PRO A 193 -0.64 36.10 -3.89
N ALA A 194 -0.69 34.78 -3.56
CA ALA A 194 -1.96 34.05 -3.53
C ALA A 194 -2.11 33.12 -2.32
N ASN A 195 -1.19 33.20 -1.32
CA ASN A 195 -1.20 32.32 -0.16
C ASN A 195 -2.34 32.61 0.80
N GLY A 196 -2.78 33.87 0.89
CA GLY A 196 -3.99 34.23 1.63
C GLY A 196 -5.25 33.58 1.05
N HIS A 197 -5.36 33.52 -0.28
CA HIS A 197 -6.44 32.80 -0.94
C HIS A 197 -6.38 31.28 -0.61
N ARG A 198 -5.19 30.68 -0.64
CA ARG A 198 -5.02 29.25 -0.29
C ARG A 198 -5.45 28.96 1.14
N LEU A 199 -5.05 29.80 2.11
CA LEU A 199 -5.41 29.63 3.50
C LEU A 199 -6.92 29.69 3.72
N LEU A 200 -7.61 30.71 3.16
CA LEU A 200 -9.05 30.83 3.30
C LEU A 200 -9.83 29.72 2.58
N LEU A 201 -9.38 29.33 1.39
CA LEU A 201 -9.97 28.20 0.65
C LEU A 201 -9.80 26.89 1.39
N GLN A 202 -8.66 26.66 2.04
CA GLN A 202 -8.44 25.50 2.89
C GLN A 202 -9.36 25.50 4.11
N MET A 203 -9.51 26.63 4.80
CA MET A 203 -10.43 26.76 5.93
C MET A 203 -11.87 26.45 5.52
N LEU A 204 -12.33 27.02 4.40
CA LEU A 204 -13.67 26.76 3.87
C LEU A 204 -13.87 25.30 3.46
N ALA A 205 -12.88 24.68 2.84
CA ALA A 205 -12.96 23.27 2.45
C ALA A 205 -12.99 22.34 3.66
N ASN A 206 -12.39 22.71 4.79
CA ASN A 206 -12.46 21.96 6.02
C ASN A 206 -13.79 22.10 6.73
N GLU A 207 -14.33 23.31 6.79
CA GLU A 207 -15.63 23.59 7.42
C GLU A 207 -16.80 23.06 6.57
N TYR A 208 -16.71 23.22 5.25
CA TYR A 208 -17.73 22.85 4.28
C TYR A 208 -17.12 22.04 3.13
N PRO A 209 -16.80 20.76 3.34
CA PRO A 209 -16.15 19.90 2.31
C PRO A 209 -16.88 19.91 0.97
N GLU A 210 -18.22 19.98 0.99
CA GLU A 210 -19.06 19.97 -0.21
C GLU A 210 -18.83 21.16 -1.15
N PHE A 211 -18.22 22.26 -0.70
CA PHE A 211 -17.88 23.40 -1.57
C PHE A 211 -16.90 22.99 -2.68
N CYS A 212 -16.01 22.05 -2.38
CA CYS A 212 -15.03 21.54 -3.36
C CYS A 212 -15.68 20.87 -4.58
N ILE A 213 -16.91 20.39 -4.45
CA ILE A 213 -17.65 19.70 -5.52
C ILE A 213 -18.96 20.40 -5.91
N SER A 214 -19.25 21.58 -5.34
CA SER A 214 -20.50 22.31 -5.58
C SER A 214 -20.64 22.78 -7.04
N SER A 215 -19.52 23.13 -7.68
CA SER A 215 -19.47 23.71 -9.03
C SER A 215 -18.45 22.99 -9.92
N ILE A 216 -18.55 21.63 -10.02
CA ILE A 216 -17.61 20.81 -10.79
C ILE A 216 -17.38 21.29 -12.23
N PRO A 217 -18.41 21.62 -13.03
CA PRO A 217 -18.20 22.10 -14.40
C PRO A 217 -17.32 23.35 -14.46
N LYS A 218 -17.52 24.29 -13.51
CA LYS A 218 -16.70 25.51 -13.38
C LYS A 218 -15.27 25.17 -12.98
N SER A 219 -15.08 24.28 -12.02
CA SER A 219 -13.77 23.84 -11.56
C SER A 219 -13.00 23.12 -12.69
N VAL A 220 -13.67 22.29 -13.47
CA VAL A 220 -13.09 21.60 -14.65
C VAL A 220 -12.69 22.62 -15.72
N SER A 221 -13.56 23.61 -16.03
CA SER A 221 -13.26 24.67 -16.99
C SER A 221 -12.04 25.49 -16.55
N LEU A 222 -12.00 25.88 -15.27
CA LEU A 222 -10.88 26.64 -14.69
C LEU A 222 -9.58 25.82 -14.74
N ARG A 223 -9.60 24.57 -14.30
CA ARG A 223 -8.46 23.65 -14.40
C ARG A 223 -7.96 23.54 -15.85
N THR A 224 -8.86 23.36 -16.82
CA THR A 224 -8.51 23.20 -18.23
C THR A 224 -7.86 24.47 -18.78
N SER A 225 -8.30 25.65 -18.38
CA SER A 225 -7.71 26.93 -18.77
C SER A 225 -6.27 27.09 -18.30
N TYR A 226 -5.90 26.48 -17.18
CA TYR A 226 -4.58 26.59 -16.56
C TYR A 226 -3.76 25.28 -16.59
N GLN A 227 -4.22 24.22 -17.27
CA GLN A 227 -3.53 22.93 -17.29
C GLN A 227 -2.11 22.98 -17.88
N ASN A 228 -1.81 23.95 -18.75
CA ASN A 228 -0.48 24.16 -19.30
C ASN A 228 0.45 24.98 -18.38
N ARG A 229 -0.03 25.39 -17.23
CA ARG A 229 0.71 26.09 -16.17
C ARG A 229 0.67 25.24 -14.87
N PRO A 230 1.58 24.25 -14.72
CA PRO A 230 1.51 23.27 -13.64
C PRO A 230 1.40 23.86 -12.22
N PRO A 231 2.14 24.94 -11.85
CA PRO A 231 1.98 25.51 -10.50
C PRO A 231 0.56 25.97 -10.20
N ILE A 232 -0.12 26.57 -11.19
CA ILE A 232 -1.51 27.03 -11.03
C ILE A 232 -2.47 25.84 -10.99
N GLY A 233 -2.34 24.94 -11.98
CA GLY A 233 -3.17 23.75 -12.05
C GLY A 233 -3.07 22.86 -10.80
N LEU A 234 -1.87 22.65 -10.27
CA LEU A 234 -1.64 21.90 -9.03
C LEU A 234 -2.21 22.62 -7.81
N SER A 235 -2.12 23.96 -7.75
CA SER A 235 -2.75 24.73 -6.67
C SER A 235 -4.27 24.62 -6.67
N LEU A 236 -4.90 24.60 -7.86
CA LEU A 236 -6.34 24.36 -7.99
C LEU A 236 -6.73 22.96 -7.54
N LEU A 237 -5.96 21.93 -7.96
CA LEU A 237 -6.21 20.57 -7.51
C LEU A 237 -6.01 20.43 -6.00
N TRP A 238 -4.94 21.02 -5.44
CA TRP A 238 -4.69 21.02 -4.01
C TRP A 238 -5.88 21.60 -3.24
N THR A 239 -6.38 22.77 -3.68
CA THR A 239 -7.52 23.45 -3.05
C THR A 239 -8.79 22.60 -3.10
N LEU A 240 -9.13 22.05 -4.27
CA LEU A 240 -10.31 21.20 -4.46
C LEU A 240 -10.17 19.85 -3.73
N GLY A 241 -8.95 19.42 -3.48
CA GLY A 241 -8.66 18.21 -2.72
C GLY A 241 -8.84 18.34 -1.21
N GLN A 242 -8.80 19.56 -0.65
CA GLN A 242 -8.86 19.74 0.81
C GLN A 242 -10.15 19.17 1.42
N GLY A 243 -11.30 19.33 0.74
CA GLY A 243 -12.57 18.77 1.22
C GLY A 243 -12.57 17.23 1.33
N GLY A 244 -11.78 16.54 0.52
CA GLY A 244 -11.63 15.09 0.57
C GLY A 244 -10.93 14.60 1.83
N LEU A 245 -10.13 15.44 2.47
CA LEU A 245 -9.48 15.10 3.74
C LEU A 245 -10.49 15.04 4.90
N GLY A 246 -11.60 15.77 4.81
CA GLY A 246 -12.70 15.73 5.79
C GLY A 246 -13.83 14.76 5.42
N ASN A 247 -14.05 14.52 4.12
CA ASN A 247 -15.16 13.71 3.63
C ASN A 247 -14.74 12.85 2.43
N PHE A 248 -14.74 11.54 2.62
CA PHE A 248 -14.33 10.58 1.60
C PHE A 248 -15.13 10.69 0.29
N ALA A 249 -16.46 10.81 0.37
CA ALA A 249 -17.33 10.87 -0.82
C ALA A 249 -17.05 12.14 -1.65
N VAL A 250 -16.78 13.27 -0.99
CA VAL A 250 -16.36 14.52 -1.63
C VAL A 250 -15.01 14.33 -2.32
N GLY A 251 -14.03 13.76 -1.60
CA GLY A 251 -12.69 13.51 -2.14
C GLY A 251 -12.71 12.59 -3.34
N LEU A 252 -13.45 11.49 -3.26
CA LEU A 252 -13.59 10.54 -4.36
C LEU A 252 -14.24 11.18 -5.58
N LYS A 253 -15.30 11.97 -5.38
CA LYS A 253 -15.99 12.70 -6.47
C LYS A 253 -15.10 13.74 -7.11
N ALA A 254 -14.38 14.55 -6.33
CA ALA A 254 -13.40 15.51 -6.84
C ALA A 254 -12.30 14.80 -7.64
N TRP A 255 -11.79 13.65 -7.12
CA TRP A 255 -10.79 12.86 -7.82
C TRP A 255 -11.32 12.32 -9.14
N GLN A 256 -12.51 11.72 -9.19
CA GLN A 256 -13.08 11.14 -10.40
C GLN A 256 -13.35 12.17 -11.48
N GLU A 257 -13.92 13.32 -11.13
CA GLU A 257 -14.42 14.29 -12.12
C GLU A 257 -13.41 15.40 -12.43
N VAL A 258 -12.55 15.77 -11.49
CA VAL A 258 -11.62 16.88 -11.68
C VAL A 258 -10.18 16.41 -11.90
N PHE A 259 -9.68 15.45 -11.12
CA PHE A 259 -8.26 15.06 -11.13
C PHE A 259 -7.97 13.98 -12.16
N LEU A 260 -8.75 12.91 -12.19
CA LEU A 260 -8.54 11.76 -13.08
C LEU A 260 -8.47 12.11 -14.57
N PRO A 261 -9.27 13.05 -15.12
CA PRO A 261 -9.18 13.39 -16.54
C PRO A 261 -7.82 13.89 -17.01
N ILE A 262 -6.98 14.41 -16.09
CA ILE A 262 -5.63 14.91 -16.41
C ILE A 262 -4.50 14.03 -15.88
N ILE A 263 -4.81 12.81 -15.40
CA ILE A 263 -3.81 11.90 -14.85
C ILE A 263 -2.71 11.52 -15.87
N GLU A 264 -2.99 11.60 -17.16
CA GLU A 264 -2.05 11.30 -18.25
C GLU A 264 -0.99 12.42 -18.44
N LEU A 265 -1.26 13.61 -17.94
CA LEU A 265 -0.33 14.74 -18.04
C LEU A 265 0.80 14.58 -17.00
N LYS A 266 2.03 14.44 -17.47
CA LYS A 266 3.23 14.13 -16.66
C LYS A 266 3.37 14.96 -15.37
N ASN A 267 3.03 16.26 -15.43
CA ASN A 267 3.17 17.16 -14.30
C ASN A 267 2.09 16.96 -13.21
N TYR A 268 1.03 16.21 -13.49
CA TYR A 268 -0.11 15.99 -12.60
C TYR A 268 -0.22 14.55 -12.12
N SER A 269 0.25 13.58 -12.92
CA SER A 269 0.08 12.14 -12.68
C SER A 269 0.45 11.73 -11.25
N LYS A 270 1.63 12.16 -10.78
CA LYS A 270 2.12 11.82 -9.44
C LYS A 270 1.18 12.35 -8.35
N TYR A 271 0.77 13.62 -8.45
CA TYR A 271 -0.12 14.24 -7.46
C TYR A 271 -1.50 13.60 -7.45
N VAL A 272 -2.08 13.34 -8.63
CA VAL A 272 -3.41 12.71 -8.77
C VAL A 272 -3.45 11.32 -8.13
N ILE A 273 -2.38 10.52 -8.29
CA ILE A 273 -2.28 9.19 -7.67
C ILE A 273 -2.03 9.30 -6.17
N ALA A 274 -1.14 10.20 -5.74
CA ALA A 274 -0.85 10.44 -4.33
C ALA A 274 -2.10 10.89 -3.56
N TYR A 275 -2.87 11.82 -4.12
CA TYR A 275 -4.11 12.29 -3.52
C TYR A 275 -5.13 11.15 -3.31
N LEU A 276 -5.27 10.24 -4.28
CA LEU A 276 -6.11 9.05 -4.10
C LEU A 276 -5.62 8.18 -2.94
N SER A 277 -4.29 8.00 -2.83
CA SER A 277 -3.71 7.28 -1.69
C SER A 277 -4.05 7.96 -0.36
N ASP A 278 -3.87 9.29 -0.29
CA ASP A 278 -4.08 10.06 0.94
C ASP A 278 -5.53 9.96 1.44
N ILE A 279 -6.51 10.09 0.55
CA ILE A 279 -7.92 9.96 0.95
C ILE A 279 -8.28 8.52 1.34
N LEU A 280 -7.74 7.51 0.64
CA LEU A 280 -7.96 6.10 1.01
C LEU A 280 -7.33 5.77 2.36
N ASP A 281 -6.09 6.19 2.59
CA ASP A 281 -5.36 5.91 3.84
C ASP A 281 -6.00 6.64 5.03
N LYS A 282 -6.42 7.90 4.84
CA LYS A 282 -7.06 8.68 5.88
C LYS A 282 -8.42 8.12 6.31
N HIS A 283 -9.19 7.61 5.36
CA HIS A 283 -10.53 7.09 5.60
C HIS A 283 -10.60 5.56 5.72
N ALA A 284 -9.46 4.85 5.71
CA ALA A 284 -9.41 3.39 5.81
C ALA A 284 -10.02 2.84 7.10
N SER A 285 -9.94 3.59 8.21
CA SER A 285 -10.49 3.24 9.53
C SER A 285 -11.88 3.82 9.79
N MET A 286 -12.40 4.63 8.87
CA MET A 286 -13.74 5.23 8.96
C MET A 286 -14.73 4.40 8.14
N ASP A 287 -16.03 4.51 8.45
CA ASP A 287 -17.11 3.87 7.66
C ASP A 287 -17.26 4.54 6.27
N ALA A 288 -16.20 4.51 5.48
CA ALA A 288 -16.20 4.99 4.11
C ALA A 288 -17.09 4.10 3.25
N LYS A 289 -18.27 4.60 2.88
CA LYS A 289 -19.23 3.84 2.07
C LYS A 289 -18.91 4.01 0.59
N VAL A 290 -18.64 2.89 -0.07
CA VAL A 290 -18.48 2.80 -1.51
C VAL A 290 -19.65 2.04 -2.10
N THR A 291 -20.32 2.62 -3.09
CA THR A 291 -21.40 1.92 -3.81
C THR A 291 -20.83 0.93 -4.81
N GLN A 292 -21.66 -0.06 -5.20
CA GLN A 292 -21.28 -1.04 -6.21
C GLN A 292 -20.90 -0.38 -7.54
N ASP A 293 -21.65 0.64 -7.96
CA ASP A 293 -21.39 1.35 -9.22
C ASP A 293 -20.07 2.11 -9.18
N GLN A 294 -19.76 2.76 -8.06
CA GLN A 294 -18.46 3.42 -7.86
C GLN A 294 -17.30 2.41 -7.90
N PHE A 295 -17.50 1.24 -7.28
CA PHE A 295 -16.51 0.18 -7.28
C PHE A 295 -16.22 -0.34 -8.69
N LEU A 296 -17.26 -0.66 -9.45
CA LEU A 296 -17.12 -1.16 -10.81
C LEU A 296 -16.56 -0.10 -11.78
N ALA A 297 -16.99 1.16 -11.61
CA ALA A 297 -16.47 2.29 -12.38
C ALA A 297 -14.99 2.54 -12.13
N MET A 298 -14.51 2.32 -10.90
CA MET A 298 -13.09 2.46 -10.58
C MET A 298 -12.23 1.48 -11.38
N PHE A 299 -12.65 0.22 -11.55
CA PHE A 299 -11.95 -0.74 -12.40
C PHE A 299 -11.87 -0.27 -13.85
N ASP A 300 -12.98 0.25 -14.40
CA ASP A 300 -12.99 0.76 -15.79
C ASP A 300 -12.06 1.97 -15.94
N MET A 301 -12.11 2.92 -15.01
CA MET A 301 -11.26 4.10 -15.02
C MET A 301 -9.78 3.75 -14.96
N VAL A 302 -9.40 2.88 -14.02
CA VAL A 302 -8.00 2.44 -13.88
C VAL A 302 -7.55 1.68 -15.13
N ASN A 303 -8.36 0.78 -15.67
CA ASN A 303 -8.03 0.03 -16.88
C ASN A 303 -7.79 0.95 -18.07
N ASN A 304 -8.61 1.98 -18.25
CA ASN A 304 -8.51 2.93 -19.35
C ASN A 304 -7.27 3.83 -19.23
N LYS A 305 -6.87 4.17 -18.01
CA LYS A 305 -5.80 5.16 -17.75
C LYS A 305 -4.41 4.54 -17.54
N ARG A 306 -4.31 3.32 -17.02
CA ARG A 306 -3.04 2.66 -16.67
C ARG A 306 -2.05 2.54 -17.82
N ASN A 307 -2.53 2.36 -19.05
CA ASN A 307 -1.68 2.17 -20.22
C ASN A 307 -1.05 3.47 -20.74
N ALA A 308 -1.59 4.63 -20.37
CA ALA A 308 -1.07 5.94 -20.71
C ALA A 308 0.00 6.44 -19.71
N LEU A 309 0.20 5.73 -18.58
CA LEU A 309 1.13 6.08 -17.51
C LEU A 309 2.45 5.33 -17.65
N SER A 310 3.52 5.86 -17.04
CA SER A 310 4.77 5.11 -16.86
C SER A 310 4.52 3.85 -16.00
N LYS A 311 5.40 2.84 -16.12
CA LYS A 311 5.25 1.58 -15.38
C LYS A 311 5.10 1.78 -13.87
N ASP A 312 5.88 2.70 -13.28
CA ASP A 312 5.86 2.97 -11.84
C ASP A 312 4.52 3.60 -11.42
N LEU A 313 4.08 4.64 -12.13
CA LEU A 313 2.81 5.30 -11.87
C LEU A 313 1.60 4.39 -12.13
N SER A 314 1.67 3.54 -13.17
CA SER A 314 0.66 2.52 -13.42
C SER A 314 0.59 1.50 -12.28
N SER A 315 1.73 1.05 -11.77
CA SER A 315 1.81 0.16 -10.60
C SER A 315 1.23 0.82 -9.35
N ASP A 316 1.56 2.10 -9.11
CA ASP A 316 1.04 2.84 -7.97
C ASP A 316 -0.48 3.06 -8.07
N LEU A 317 -1.00 3.36 -9.26
CA LEU A 317 -2.45 3.47 -9.48
C LEU A 317 -3.17 2.12 -9.21
N ILE A 318 -2.58 1.00 -9.62
CA ILE A 318 -3.15 -0.34 -9.35
C ILE A 318 -3.09 -0.67 -7.85
N LYS A 319 -2.05 -0.22 -7.13
CA LYS A 319 -2.02 -0.36 -5.65
C LYS A 319 -3.19 0.40 -5.00
N GLN A 320 -3.51 1.60 -5.51
CA GLN A 320 -4.67 2.34 -4.99
C GLN A 320 -5.99 1.63 -5.31
N LEU A 321 -6.11 0.97 -6.48
CA LEU A 321 -7.26 0.12 -6.78
C LEU A 321 -7.39 -1.03 -5.79
N SER A 322 -6.29 -1.64 -5.36
CA SER A 322 -6.31 -2.69 -4.32
C SER A 322 -6.78 -2.15 -2.97
N LYS A 323 -6.30 -0.98 -2.54
CA LYS A 323 -6.81 -0.32 -1.31
C LYS A 323 -8.30 0.01 -1.41
N PHE A 324 -8.74 0.51 -2.57
CA PHE A 324 -10.15 0.80 -2.81
C PHE A 324 -11.04 -0.45 -2.77
N LYS A 325 -10.52 -1.58 -3.29
CA LYS A 325 -11.14 -2.90 -3.14
C LYS A 325 -11.38 -3.25 -1.67
N ASP A 326 -10.36 -3.05 -0.83
CA ASP A 326 -10.46 -3.36 0.60
C ASP A 326 -11.52 -2.48 1.29
N VAL A 327 -11.60 -1.19 0.95
CA VAL A 327 -12.66 -0.28 1.44
C VAL A 327 -14.05 -0.77 1.02
N TYR A 328 -14.23 -1.24 -0.22
CA TYR A 328 -15.51 -1.75 -0.72
C TYR A 328 -15.95 -3.02 0.02
N PHE A 329 -15.05 -3.98 0.20
CA PHE A 329 -15.36 -5.26 0.82
C PHE A 329 -15.49 -5.19 2.36
N ASN A 330 -14.96 -4.15 3.00
CA ASN A 330 -15.19 -3.89 4.43
C ASN A 330 -16.61 -3.39 4.72
N ASN A 331 -17.35 -2.91 3.72
CA ASN A 331 -18.73 -2.51 3.86
C ASN A 331 -19.67 -3.73 3.85
N SER A 332 -20.22 -4.08 5.01
CA SER A 332 -21.27 -5.11 5.12
C SER A 332 -22.58 -4.64 4.47
N GLY A 333 -23.13 -5.42 3.55
CA GLY A 333 -24.47 -5.19 2.98
C GLY A 333 -24.55 -5.07 1.45
N ASN A 334 -23.46 -5.16 0.74
CA ASN A 334 -23.45 -5.15 -0.73
C ASN A 334 -23.96 -6.48 -1.30
N LYS A 335 -24.78 -6.42 -2.37
CA LYS A 335 -25.22 -7.59 -3.13
C LYS A 335 -24.08 -8.09 -4.03
N LEU A 336 -23.22 -8.95 -3.49
CA LEU A 336 -21.97 -9.36 -4.15
C LEU A 336 -22.18 -10.22 -5.39
N GLN A 337 -23.36 -10.85 -5.57
CA GLN A 337 -23.70 -11.61 -6.78
C GLN A 337 -23.61 -10.75 -8.05
N VAL A 338 -24.16 -9.53 -7.99
CA VAL A 338 -24.14 -8.61 -9.15
C VAL A 338 -22.71 -8.14 -9.42
N THR A 339 -21.99 -7.80 -8.35
CA THR A 339 -20.57 -7.42 -8.41
C THR A 339 -19.74 -8.54 -9.02
N PHE A 340 -19.90 -9.79 -8.56
CA PHE A 340 -19.22 -10.97 -9.09
C PHE A 340 -19.47 -11.15 -10.60
N ASN A 341 -20.73 -11.06 -11.03
CA ASN A 341 -21.09 -11.19 -12.45
C ASN A 341 -20.43 -10.09 -13.32
N GLN A 342 -20.41 -8.86 -12.83
CA GLN A 342 -19.80 -7.74 -13.56
C GLN A 342 -18.26 -7.86 -13.60
N LEU A 343 -17.63 -8.24 -12.50
CA LEU A 343 -16.18 -8.48 -12.46
C LEU A 343 -15.76 -9.62 -13.38
N MET A 344 -16.51 -10.71 -13.43
CA MET A 344 -16.25 -11.82 -14.37
C MET A 344 -16.28 -11.36 -15.84
N LYS A 345 -17.17 -10.45 -16.19
CA LYS A 345 -17.25 -9.87 -17.55
C LYS A 345 -16.10 -8.90 -17.86
N LYS A 346 -15.49 -8.27 -16.83
CA LYS A 346 -14.34 -7.38 -16.98
C LYS A 346 -13.03 -8.14 -17.23
N LEU A 347 -12.95 -9.40 -16.84
CA LEU A 347 -11.81 -10.25 -17.20
C LEU A 347 -11.76 -10.46 -18.72
N PRO A 348 -10.55 -10.42 -19.31
CA PRO A 348 -10.37 -10.69 -20.74
C PRO A 348 -10.96 -12.05 -21.15
N ASN A 349 -11.60 -12.14 -22.31
CA ASN A 349 -12.13 -13.39 -22.85
C ASN A 349 -11.02 -14.26 -23.45
N GLN A 350 -9.94 -14.42 -22.69
CA GLN A 350 -8.84 -15.32 -22.98
C GLN A 350 -8.42 -15.98 -21.68
N TYR A 351 -7.76 -17.15 -21.80
CA TYR A 351 -7.17 -17.78 -20.65
C TYR A 351 -5.91 -17.03 -20.23
N LEU A 352 -5.84 -16.65 -18.95
CA LEU A 352 -4.66 -16.06 -18.33
C LEU A 352 -4.13 -17.06 -17.29
N SER A 353 -2.83 -17.34 -17.32
CA SER A 353 -2.25 -18.20 -16.30
C SER A 353 -2.34 -17.52 -14.93
N GLY A 354 -2.98 -18.21 -13.97
CA GLY A 354 -3.17 -17.70 -12.60
C GLY A 354 -1.87 -17.48 -11.83
N SER A 355 -0.76 -18.03 -12.33
CA SER A 355 0.58 -17.84 -11.76
C SER A 355 1.28 -16.57 -12.29
N ILE A 356 0.87 -16.04 -13.46
CA ILE A 356 1.51 -14.90 -14.14
C ILE A 356 0.40 -13.94 -14.59
N LEU A 357 -0.31 -13.35 -13.63
CA LEU A 357 -1.30 -12.34 -13.92
C LEU A 357 -0.66 -10.95 -13.95
N ASP A 358 -1.06 -10.15 -14.93
CA ASP A 358 -0.85 -8.71 -14.90
C ASP A 358 -1.43 -8.12 -13.59
N PRO A 359 -0.76 -7.17 -12.93
CA PRO A 359 -1.19 -6.65 -11.63
C PRO A 359 -2.65 -6.20 -11.56
N TYR A 360 -3.18 -5.58 -12.62
CA TYR A 360 -4.59 -5.20 -12.68
C TYR A 360 -5.52 -6.42 -12.68
N ASN A 361 -5.21 -7.42 -13.51
CA ASN A 361 -6.00 -8.66 -13.57
C ASN A 361 -5.89 -9.46 -12.26
N ALA A 362 -4.76 -9.36 -11.55
CA ALA A 362 -4.61 -9.96 -10.23
C ALA A 362 -5.59 -9.35 -9.22
N VAL A 363 -5.71 -8.01 -9.15
CA VAL A 363 -6.70 -7.33 -8.28
C VAL A 363 -8.13 -7.69 -8.66
N LEU A 364 -8.41 -7.86 -9.98
CA LEU A 364 -9.72 -8.29 -10.47
C LEU A 364 -10.07 -9.70 -9.98
N VAL A 365 -9.14 -10.65 -10.12
CA VAL A 365 -9.35 -12.04 -9.70
C VAL A 365 -9.40 -12.14 -8.16
N GLU A 366 -8.59 -11.38 -7.43
CA GLU A 366 -8.70 -11.27 -5.98
C GLU A 366 -10.08 -10.77 -5.54
N SER A 367 -10.62 -9.76 -6.23
CA SER A 367 -11.97 -9.25 -5.95
C SER A 367 -13.05 -10.31 -6.18
N LEU A 368 -12.90 -11.18 -7.18
CA LEU A 368 -13.78 -12.33 -7.38
C LEU A 368 -13.69 -13.34 -6.22
N VAL A 369 -12.50 -13.59 -5.74
CA VAL A 369 -12.28 -14.44 -4.56
C VAL A 369 -12.91 -13.82 -3.31
N ASP A 370 -12.79 -12.50 -3.13
CA ASP A 370 -13.41 -11.78 -2.02
C ASP A 370 -14.95 -11.88 -2.07
N CYS A 371 -15.55 -11.78 -3.26
CA CYS A 371 -16.98 -12.05 -3.43
C CYS A 371 -17.36 -13.48 -3.00
N LEU A 372 -16.60 -14.50 -3.43
CA LEU A 372 -16.86 -15.90 -3.06
C LEU A 372 -16.66 -16.17 -1.57
N ALA A 373 -15.76 -15.44 -0.93
CA ALA A 373 -15.47 -15.56 0.49
C ALA A 373 -16.61 -15.00 1.37
N GLN A 374 -17.13 -13.83 0.99
CA GLN A 374 -18.15 -13.13 1.78
C GLN A 374 -19.58 -13.61 1.48
N ASP A 375 -19.91 -13.85 0.22
CA ASP A 375 -21.26 -14.23 -0.21
C ASP A 375 -21.27 -15.59 -0.94
N ASP A 376 -21.83 -16.61 -0.27
CA ASP A 376 -21.92 -17.96 -0.81
C ASP A 376 -22.78 -18.06 -2.09
N SER A 377 -23.71 -17.15 -2.25
CA SER A 377 -24.59 -17.08 -3.42
C SER A 377 -23.82 -16.74 -4.72
N CYS A 378 -22.62 -16.15 -4.61
CA CYS A 378 -21.72 -15.94 -5.74
C CYS A 378 -21.29 -17.26 -6.40
N ASN A 379 -21.22 -18.37 -5.65
CA ASN A 379 -20.97 -19.69 -6.21
C ASN A 379 -22.11 -20.14 -7.18
N ALA A 380 -23.35 -19.84 -6.86
CA ALA A 380 -24.49 -20.13 -7.75
C ALA A 380 -24.44 -19.27 -9.02
N THR A 381 -24.12 -17.99 -8.88
CA THR A 381 -23.94 -17.07 -10.00
C THR A 381 -22.77 -17.54 -10.90
N TRP A 382 -21.67 -17.99 -10.30
CA TRP A 382 -20.52 -18.51 -11.05
C TRP A 382 -20.89 -19.73 -11.90
N ARG A 383 -21.64 -20.68 -11.34
CA ARG A 383 -22.14 -21.85 -12.08
C ARG A 383 -22.96 -21.48 -13.33
N GLN A 384 -23.80 -20.45 -13.22
CA GLN A 384 -24.59 -19.94 -14.35
C GLN A 384 -23.74 -19.31 -15.46
N LEU A 385 -22.54 -18.87 -15.12
CA LEU A 385 -21.60 -18.21 -16.04
C LEU A 385 -20.65 -19.17 -16.75
N PHE A 386 -20.58 -20.45 -16.40
CA PHE A 386 -19.58 -21.40 -16.92
C PHE A 386 -19.52 -21.46 -18.44
N HIS A 387 -20.66 -21.52 -19.10
CA HIS A 387 -20.71 -21.56 -20.56
C HIS A 387 -20.35 -20.22 -21.21
N LYS A 388 -20.69 -19.10 -20.58
CA LYS A 388 -20.46 -17.75 -21.11
C LYS A 388 -19.05 -17.24 -20.82
N CYS A 389 -18.48 -17.62 -19.68
CA CYS A 389 -17.20 -17.14 -19.15
C CYS A 389 -16.25 -18.31 -18.82
N SER A 390 -16.15 -19.29 -19.73
CA SER A 390 -15.36 -20.51 -19.49
C SER A 390 -13.88 -20.22 -19.29
N LYS A 391 -13.28 -19.36 -20.12
CA LYS A 391 -11.85 -19.00 -20.04
C LYS A 391 -11.53 -18.18 -18.78
N GLN A 392 -12.43 -17.25 -18.44
CA GLN A 392 -12.32 -16.46 -17.21
C GLN A 392 -12.46 -17.36 -15.96
N SER A 393 -13.37 -18.34 -16.01
CA SER A 393 -13.52 -19.34 -14.94
C SER A 393 -12.27 -20.20 -14.77
N ALA A 394 -11.62 -20.59 -15.88
CA ALA A 394 -10.36 -21.32 -15.85
C ALA A 394 -9.25 -20.50 -15.18
N THR A 395 -9.15 -19.20 -15.49
CA THR A 395 -8.20 -18.27 -14.86
C THR A 395 -8.45 -18.16 -13.35
N LEU A 396 -9.72 -18.02 -12.94
CA LEU A 396 -10.09 -17.92 -11.51
C LEU A 396 -9.76 -19.22 -10.76
N ILE A 397 -10.01 -20.38 -11.35
CA ILE A 397 -9.70 -21.70 -10.76
C ILE A 397 -8.19 -21.87 -10.61
N GLU A 398 -7.39 -21.54 -11.62
CA GLU A 398 -5.93 -21.62 -11.52
C GLU A 398 -5.37 -20.65 -10.48
N PHE A 399 -5.94 -19.46 -10.35
CA PHE A 399 -5.56 -18.51 -9.30
C PHE A 399 -5.86 -19.07 -7.90
N ILE A 400 -7.04 -19.69 -7.72
CA ILE A 400 -7.41 -20.35 -6.45
C ILE A 400 -6.44 -21.48 -6.12
N ASP A 401 -6.05 -22.28 -7.11
CA ASP A 401 -5.10 -23.37 -6.94
C ASP A 401 -3.70 -22.89 -6.54
N THR A 402 -3.19 -21.92 -7.30
CA THR A 402 -1.86 -21.33 -7.07
C THR A 402 -1.76 -20.66 -5.68
N ASN A 403 -2.85 -20.02 -5.24
CA ASN A 403 -2.91 -19.31 -3.97
C ASN A 403 -3.68 -20.10 -2.89
N TRP A 404 -3.79 -21.42 -3.01
CA TRP A 404 -4.63 -22.27 -2.18
C TRP A 404 -4.46 -22.06 -0.68
N THR A 405 -3.24 -21.95 -0.20
CA THR A 405 -2.93 -21.75 1.23
C THR A 405 -3.49 -20.46 1.80
N LYS A 406 -3.53 -19.39 0.99
CA LYS A 406 -4.05 -18.07 1.38
C LYS A 406 -5.57 -17.97 1.22
N VAL A 407 -6.10 -18.57 0.17
CA VAL A 407 -7.49 -18.42 -0.27
C VAL A 407 -8.43 -19.45 0.39
N SER A 408 -8.00 -20.70 0.53
CA SER A 408 -8.81 -21.82 1.04
C SER A 408 -9.43 -21.56 2.44
N PRO A 409 -8.73 -20.93 3.43
CA PRO A 409 -9.34 -20.66 4.74
C PRO A 409 -10.52 -19.68 4.68
N ARG A 410 -10.56 -18.80 3.66
CA ARG A 410 -11.57 -17.76 3.47
C ARG A 410 -12.80 -18.26 2.73
N LEU A 411 -12.68 -19.34 1.94
CA LEU A 411 -13.75 -19.88 1.08
C LEU A 411 -14.61 -20.91 1.80
N LYS A 412 -15.90 -20.91 1.49
CA LYS A 412 -16.88 -21.90 1.95
C LYS A 412 -16.71 -23.22 1.19
N LYS A 413 -15.96 -24.15 1.77
CA LYS A 413 -15.52 -25.40 1.12
C LYS A 413 -16.66 -26.23 0.51
N LYS A 414 -17.85 -26.28 1.16
CA LYS A 414 -18.99 -27.07 0.65
C LYS A 414 -19.48 -26.55 -0.69
N SER A 415 -19.75 -25.27 -0.79
CA SER A 415 -20.27 -24.64 -2.01
C SER A 415 -19.22 -24.60 -3.13
N LEU A 416 -17.96 -24.30 -2.75
CA LEU A 416 -16.85 -24.34 -3.69
C LEU A 416 -16.65 -25.75 -4.29
N LYS A 417 -16.76 -26.81 -3.47
CA LYS A 417 -16.65 -28.18 -3.94
C LYS A 417 -17.70 -28.51 -5.01
N ILE A 418 -18.96 -28.13 -4.77
CA ILE A 418 -20.05 -28.32 -5.74
C ILE A 418 -19.75 -27.54 -7.04
N THR A 419 -19.29 -26.30 -6.90
CA THR A 419 -19.02 -25.42 -8.05
C THR A 419 -17.88 -25.99 -8.91
N ILE A 420 -16.76 -26.42 -8.30
CA ILE A 420 -15.61 -26.99 -9.03
C ILE A 420 -15.98 -28.34 -9.65
N SER A 421 -16.76 -29.20 -8.96
CA SER A 421 -17.22 -30.47 -9.53
C SER A 421 -18.05 -30.25 -10.79
N GLN A 422 -18.99 -29.30 -10.76
CA GLN A 422 -19.81 -28.95 -11.93
C GLN A 422 -18.97 -28.36 -13.07
N TYR A 423 -17.98 -27.51 -12.76
CA TYR A 423 -17.08 -26.98 -13.79
C TYR A 423 -16.23 -28.10 -14.43
N MET A 424 -15.79 -29.07 -13.66
CA MET A 424 -15.07 -30.23 -14.16
C MET A 424 -15.94 -31.08 -15.12
N GLU A 425 -17.25 -31.18 -14.85
CA GLU A 425 -18.22 -31.84 -15.76
C GLU A 425 -18.31 -31.07 -17.07
N VAL A 426 -18.48 -29.72 -17.03
CA VAL A 426 -18.50 -28.85 -18.22
C VAL A 426 -17.21 -28.99 -19.03
N CYS A 427 -16.05 -29.05 -18.37
CA CYS A 427 -14.76 -29.35 -19.04
C CYS A 427 -14.78 -30.74 -19.71
N GLY A 428 -15.36 -31.74 -19.04
CA GLY A 428 -15.51 -33.10 -19.58
C GLY A 428 -16.41 -33.15 -20.84
N GLU A 429 -17.48 -32.41 -20.85
CA GLU A 429 -18.36 -32.27 -22.01
C GLU A 429 -17.67 -31.57 -23.19
N THR A 430 -16.94 -30.47 -22.90
CA THR A 430 -16.19 -29.73 -23.93
C THR A 430 -15.11 -30.62 -24.58
N LEU A 431 -14.47 -31.52 -23.81
CA LEU A 431 -13.44 -32.43 -24.31
C LEU A 431 -14.00 -33.59 -25.16
N LYS A 432 -15.29 -33.89 -25.07
CA LYS A 432 -15.94 -34.87 -25.98
C LYS A 432 -16.09 -34.33 -27.41
N GLY A 433 -15.93 -33.02 -27.60
CA GLY A 433 -15.95 -32.36 -28.92
C GLY A 433 -14.69 -32.66 -29.75
N LYS A 434 -14.77 -32.33 -31.07
CA LYS A 434 -13.71 -32.67 -32.05
C LYS A 434 -12.36 -31.94 -31.89
N LYS A 435 -12.26 -30.89 -31.09
CA LYS A 435 -10.99 -30.16 -30.80
C LYS A 435 -10.66 -30.29 -29.33
N LYS A 436 -9.56 -30.96 -29.02
CA LYS A 436 -8.97 -30.96 -27.66
C LYS A 436 -8.32 -29.61 -27.42
N ASP A 437 -8.96 -28.76 -26.62
CA ASP A 437 -8.37 -27.52 -26.13
C ASP A 437 -7.46 -27.88 -24.93
N GLU A 438 -6.16 -27.63 -25.08
CA GLU A 438 -5.14 -27.92 -24.07
C GLU A 438 -5.41 -27.19 -22.74
N THR A 439 -5.96 -25.99 -22.83
CA THR A 439 -6.38 -25.20 -21.67
C THR A 439 -7.44 -25.91 -20.84
N VAL A 440 -8.43 -26.52 -21.51
CA VAL A 440 -9.52 -27.25 -20.85
C VAL A 440 -9.00 -28.50 -20.16
N VAL A 441 -8.04 -29.22 -20.79
CA VAL A 441 -7.39 -30.39 -20.21
C VAL A 441 -6.63 -30.00 -18.93
N LYS A 442 -5.83 -28.93 -19.00
CA LYS A 442 -5.08 -28.39 -17.85
C LYS A 442 -6.01 -28.00 -16.71
N THR A 443 -7.07 -27.25 -17.03
CA THR A 443 -8.03 -26.76 -16.02
C THR A 443 -8.78 -27.92 -15.36
N LYS A 444 -9.16 -28.94 -16.12
CA LYS A 444 -9.78 -30.17 -15.58
C LYS A 444 -8.89 -30.85 -14.57
N LYS A 445 -7.59 -30.94 -14.83
CA LYS A 445 -6.61 -31.51 -13.89
C LYS A 445 -6.53 -30.66 -12.62
N ILE A 446 -6.44 -29.33 -12.75
CA ILE A 446 -6.42 -28.40 -11.60
C ILE A 446 -7.69 -28.57 -10.75
N CYS A 447 -8.87 -28.70 -11.37
CA CYS A 447 -10.11 -28.96 -10.64
C CYS A 447 -10.02 -30.27 -9.83
N GLN A 448 -9.47 -31.33 -10.40
CA GLN A 448 -9.28 -32.60 -9.70
C GLN A 448 -8.34 -32.43 -8.50
N ASP A 449 -7.20 -31.76 -8.69
CA ASP A 449 -6.21 -31.51 -7.65
C ASP A 449 -6.81 -30.72 -6.48
N ILE A 450 -7.65 -29.70 -6.76
CA ILE A 450 -8.36 -28.93 -5.73
C ILE A 450 -9.37 -29.82 -4.98
N LEU A 451 -10.15 -30.63 -5.69
CA LEU A 451 -11.13 -31.55 -5.10
C LEU A 451 -10.46 -32.59 -4.19
N ASP A 452 -9.31 -33.11 -4.61
CA ASP A 452 -8.53 -34.08 -3.84
C ASP A 452 -7.97 -33.44 -2.55
N ARG A 453 -7.48 -32.19 -2.63
CA ARG A 453 -7.07 -31.44 -1.44
C ARG A 453 -8.24 -31.13 -0.48
N MET A 454 -9.45 -30.91 -1.01
CA MET A 454 -10.64 -30.67 -0.20
C MET A 454 -11.16 -31.95 0.46
N THR A 455 -10.99 -33.11 -0.19
CA THR A 455 -11.43 -34.41 0.31
C THR A 455 -10.39 -35.09 1.16
N SER A 456 -9.12 -34.71 1.03
CA SER A 456 -8.05 -35.15 1.92
C SER A 456 -8.35 -34.66 3.34
N THR A 457 -9.23 -35.42 4.04
CA THR A 457 -9.31 -35.33 5.47
C THR A 457 -7.90 -35.58 6.01
N ARG A 458 -7.38 -34.69 6.83
CA ARG A 458 -6.25 -35.03 7.73
C ARG A 458 -6.72 -36.25 8.50
N ARG A 459 -6.39 -37.46 8.00
CA ARG A 459 -6.53 -38.68 8.80
C ARG A 459 -5.70 -38.37 10.03
N PHE A 460 -6.37 -38.25 11.16
CA PHE A 460 -5.69 -38.20 12.45
C PHE A 460 -4.77 -39.42 12.43
N PRO A 461 -3.48 -39.29 12.70
CA PRO A 461 -2.53 -40.39 12.55
C PRO A 461 -2.78 -41.41 13.65
N TRP A 462 -3.86 -42.17 13.50
CA TRP A 462 -4.26 -43.22 14.45
C TRP A 462 -3.14 -44.23 14.70
N LEU A 463 -2.29 -44.44 13.69
CA LEU A 463 -1.07 -45.25 13.82
C LEU A 463 -0.09 -44.66 14.83
N TRP A 464 0.11 -43.35 14.83
CA TRP A 464 0.95 -42.66 15.81
C TRP A 464 0.28 -42.62 17.21
N ALA A 465 -1.02 -42.41 17.26
CA ALA A 465 -1.78 -42.42 18.52
C ALA A 465 -1.76 -43.84 19.15
N SER A 466 -1.96 -44.89 18.34
CA SER A 466 -1.86 -46.27 18.81
C SER A 466 -0.43 -46.65 19.20
N PHE A 467 0.59 -46.17 18.49
CA PHE A 467 1.99 -46.38 18.86
C PHE A 467 2.33 -45.75 20.22
N PHE A 468 1.95 -44.48 20.46
CA PHE A 468 2.17 -43.81 21.75
C PHE A 468 1.36 -44.48 22.88
N LEU A 469 0.16 -44.97 22.61
CA LEU A 469 -0.64 -45.72 23.57
C LEU A 469 0.08 -47.03 23.95
N LEU A 470 0.60 -47.78 22.94
CA LEU A 470 1.35 -49.05 23.18
C LEU A 470 2.65 -48.79 23.96
N VAL A 471 3.38 -47.71 23.62
CA VAL A 471 4.60 -47.32 24.36
C VAL A 471 4.23 -46.95 25.80
N GLY A 472 3.12 -46.23 26.02
CA GLY A 472 2.63 -45.93 27.36
C GLY A 472 2.28 -47.16 28.18
N ILE A 473 1.56 -48.13 27.60
CA ILE A 473 1.21 -49.40 28.24
C ILE A 473 2.49 -50.21 28.54
N ALA A 474 3.42 -50.30 27.57
CA ALA A 474 4.70 -51.00 27.78
C ALA A 474 5.53 -50.33 28.89
N GLY A 475 5.53 -49.02 28.96
CA GLY A 475 6.17 -48.23 30.01
C GLY A 475 5.57 -48.50 31.41
N LEU A 476 4.24 -48.60 31.51
CA LEU A 476 3.55 -48.91 32.75
C LEU A 476 3.86 -50.36 33.21
N ILE A 477 3.83 -51.32 32.29
CA ILE A 477 4.18 -52.71 32.59
C ILE A 477 5.67 -52.79 32.99
N GLY A 478 6.56 -52.13 32.26
CA GLY A 478 7.99 -52.06 32.60
C GLY A 478 8.26 -51.46 33.96
N TYR A 479 7.55 -50.36 34.31
CA TYR A 479 7.62 -49.75 35.63
C TYR A 479 7.11 -50.72 36.76
N ASP A 480 5.99 -51.41 36.55
CA ASP A 480 5.43 -52.36 37.49
C ASP A 480 6.37 -53.56 37.70
N VAL A 481 6.99 -54.07 36.67
CA VAL A 481 7.99 -55.14 36.73
C VAL A 481 9.28 -54.68 37.41
N SER A 482 9.71 -53.48 37.20
CA SER A 482 10.92 -52.92 37.82
C SER A 482 10.76 -52.78 39.35
N ARG A 483 9.56 -52.52 39.88
CA ARG A 483 9.25 -52.46 41.32
C ARG A 483 9.42 -53.81 42.04
N VAL A 484 9.35 -54.89 41.34
CA VAL A 484 9.52 -56.26 41.87
C VAL A 484 10.81 -56.94 41.41
N ASN A 485 11.87 -56.16 41.20
CA ASN A 485 13.21 -56.60 40.79
C ASN A 485 13.21 -57.48 39.51
N GLY A 486 12.34 -57.15 38.56
CA GLY A 486 12.30 -57.89 37.27
C GLY A 486 11.48 -59.17 37.29
N ASN A 487 10.81 -59.50 38.40
CA ASN A 487 10.05 -60.73 38.51
C ASN A 487 8.58 -60.51 38.09
N PHE A 488 8.28 -60.70 36.79
CA PHE A 488 6.98 -60.47 36.18
C PHE A 488 5.80 -61.19 36.89
N PRO A 489 5.89 -62.48 37.29
CA PRO A 489 4.81 -63.13 37.98
C PRO A 489 4.44 -62.53 39.35
N LYS A 490 5.36 -61.80 39.99
CA LYS A 490 5.12 -61.12 41.28
C LYS A 490 4.65 -59.68 41.10
N SER A 491 4.68 -59.15 39.90
CA SER A 491 4.17 -57.81 39.60
C SER A 491 2.64 -57.75 39.69
N ALA A 492 2.06 -56.55 39.86
CA ALA A 492 0.61 -56.36 39.86
C ALA A 492 -0.03 -56.82 38.53
N THR A 493 0.63 -56.52 37.40
CA THR A 493 0.21 -56.96 36.07
C THR A 493 0.32 -58.49 35.92
N GLY A 494 1.40 -59.10 36.44
CA GLY A 494 1.58 -60.56 36.42
C GLY A 494 0.53 -61.31 37.29
N LYS A 495 0.19 -60.78 38.45
CA LYS A 495 -0.89 -61.32 39.32
C LYS A 495 -2.23 -61.26 38.61
N LEU A 496 -2.59 -60.12 38.03
CA LEU A 496 -3.84 -59.93 37.27
C LEU A 496 -3.93 -60.93 36.09
N LEU A 497 -2.85 -61.15 35.38
CA LEU A 497 -2.81 -62.14 34.28
C LEU A 497 -2.89 -63.58 34.78
N ASN A 498 -2.38 -63.87 35.97
CA ASN A 498 -2.51 -65.17 36.60
C ASN A 498 -3.96 -65.44 37.04
N ASP A 499 -4.61 -64.44 37.65
CA ASP A 499 -5.99 -64.55 38.09
C ASP A 499 -6.96 -64.69 36.88
N LEU A 500 -6.59 -64.20 35.72
CA LEU A 500 -7.32 -64.36 34.47
C LEU A 500 -6.93 -65.67 33.72
N GLY A 501 -6.02 -66.50 34.24
CA GLY A 501 -5.56 -67.76 33.59
C GLY A 501 -4.73 -67.52 32.32
N LEU A 502 -4.22 -66.33 32.08
CA LEU A 502 -3.52 -65.92 30.89
C LEU A 502 -1.99 -65.81 31.09
N LEU A 503 -1.46 -66.16 32.26
CA LEU A 503 -0.06 -65.95 32.60
C LEU A 503 0.90 -66.72 31.71
N GLU A 504 0.63 -68.00 31.46
CA GLU A 504 1.47 -68.89 30.64
C GLU A 504 1.48 -68.38 29.18
N GLN A 505 0.34 -68.01 28.63
CA GLN A 505 0.22 -67.45 27.30
C GLN A 505 0.94 -66.10 27.20
N SER A 506 0.84 -65.25 28.18
CA SER A 506 1.53 -63.95 28.22
C SER A 506 3.06 -64.14 28.30
N GLN A 507 3.55 -65.13 29.07
CA GLN A 507 5.00 -65.43 29.11
C GLN A 507 5.52 -65.99 27.80
N HIS A 508 4.76 -66.79 27.08
CA HIS A 508 5.13 -67.27 25.75
C HIS A 508 5.19 -66.12 24.74
N VAL A 509 4.18 -65.28 24.73
CA VAL A 509 4.14 -64.05 23.88
C VAL A 509 5.31 -63.15 24.24
N TRP A 510 5.60 -62.93 25.52
CA TRP A 510 6.71 -62.12 25.98
C TRP A 510 8.08 -62.64 25.49
N ARG A 511 8.35 -63.94 25.62
CA ARG A 511 9.59 -64.53 25.11
C ARG A 511 9.73 -64.37 23.60
N LYS A 512 8.63 -64.57 22.86
CA LYS A 512 8.60 -64.36 21.41
C LYS A 512 8.80 -62.89 21.04
N THR A 513 8.20 -61.99 21.80
CA THR A 513 8.36 -60.54 21.61
C THR A 513 9.79 -60.11 21.91
N LEU A 514 10.40 -60.59 22.98
CA LEU A 514 11.80 -60.34 23.34
C LEU A 514 12.77 -60.81 22.25
N SER A 515 12.56 -61.99 21.70
CA SER A 515 13.42 -62.52 20.61
C SER A 515 13.22 -61.72 19.32
N THR A 516 12.00 -61.27 19.05
CA THR A 516 11.70 -60.45 17.85
C THR A 516 12.21 -59.02 18.06
N SER A 517 12.07 -58.43 19.26
CA SER A 517 12.59 -57.08 19.55
C SER A 517 14.12 -57.05 19.56
N ALA A 518 14.79 -58.13 20.03
CA ALA A 518 16.25 -58.26 19.94
C ALA A 518 16.73 -58.29 18.47
N ARG A 519 16.01 -59.01 17.59
CA ARG A 519 16.29 -58.97 16.13
C ARG A 519 15.98 -57.58 15.55
N GLY A 520 14.90 -56.93 15.98
CA GLY A 520 14.54 -55.57 15.58
C GLY A 520 15.57 -54.56 16.05
N TYR A 521 16.10 -54.72 17.28
CA TYR A 521 17.15 -53.86 17.81
C TYR A 521 18.46 -54.01 17.01
N LEU A 522 18.89 -55.23 16.71
CA LEU A 522 20.05 -55.50 15.86
C LEU A 522 19.86 -54.92 14.45
N TRP A 523 18.65 -55.03 13.90
CA TRP A 523 18.32 -54.42 12.61
C TRP A 523 18.35 -52.90 12.67
N LEU A 524 17.80 -52.29 13.73
CA LEU A 524 17.84 -50.83 13.98
C LEU A 524 19.29 -50.35 14.17
N GLU A 525 20.09 -51.04 14.96
CA GLU A 525 21.50 -50.71 15.19
C GLU A 525 22.30 -50.73 13.89
N THR A 526 21.99 -51.64 12.98
CA THR A 526 22.65 -51.76 11.68
C THR A 526 22.15 -50.76 10.65
N ASN A 527 20.85 -50.45 10.66
CA ASN A 527 20.21 -49.68 9.59
C ASN A 527 19.83 -48.21 9.96
N ALA A 528 19.60 -47.93 11.25
CA ALA A 528 19.24 -46.56 11.67
C ALA A 528 20.30 -45.51 11.31
N PRO A 529 21.60 -45.74 11.45
CA PRO A 529 22.64 -44.82 11.00
C PRO A 529 22.53 -44.51 9.50
N ILE A 530 22.16 -45.51 8.70
CA ILE A 530 22.01 -45.41 7.25
C ILE A 530 20.85 -44.51 6.90
N TYR A 531 19.68 -44.73 7.51
CA TYR A 531 18.48 -43.90 7.28
C TYR A 531 18.62 -42.46 7.81
N TYR A 532 19.22 -42.33 9.01
CA TYR A 532 19.48 -41.01 9.59
C TYR A 532 20.38 -40.16 8.68
N ASN A 533 21.43 -40.78 8.18
CA ASN A 533 22.41 -40.14 7.33
C ASN A 533 21.81 -39.67 6.00
N THR A 534 20.91 -40.44 5.38
CA THR A 534 20.23 -40.09 4.10
C THR A 534 19.23 -38.94 4.25
N THR A 535 18.48 -38.93 5.36
CA THR A 535 17.51 -37.88 5.61
C THR A 535 18.20 -36.52 5.84
N MET A 536 19.34 -36.54 6.53
CA MET A 536 20.11 -35.31 6.78
C MET A 536 20.74 -34.72 5.50
N GLU A 537 21.21 -35.55 4.54
CA GLU A 537 21.78 -35.04 3.28
C GLU A 537 20.72 -34.41 2.36
N ALA A 538 19.49 -34.97 2.35
CA ALA A 538 18.37 -34.37 1.66
C ALA A 538 17.95 -33.02 2.30
N CYS A 539 18.15 -32.86 3.61
CA CYS A 539 17.80 -31.65 4.33
C CYS A 539 18.91 -30.57 4.34
N THR A 540 20.17 -30.94 4.06
CA THR A 540 21.31 -29.99 4.12
C THR A 540 21.16 -28.76 3.23
N PRO A 541 20.69 -28.81 1.95
CA PRO A 541 20.47 -27.64 1.13
C PRO A 541 19.42 -26.69 1.73
N TYR A 542 18.36 -27.27 2.32
CA TYR A 542 17.28 -26.51 2.95
C TYR A 542 17.73 -25.89 4.28
N ALA A 543 18.61 -26.58 5.03
CA ALA A 543 19.19 -26.05 6.26
C ALA A 543 20.15 -24.88 5.98
N GLN A 544 20.93 -24.93 4.91
CA GLN A 544 21.79 -23.83 4.48
C GLN A 544 20.95 -22.63 4.01
N LEU A 545 19.93 -22.81 3.18
CA LEU A 545 18.99 -21.78 2.77
C LEU A 545 18.25 -21.15 3.96
N SER A 546 17.84 -21.97 4.95
CA SER A 546 17.18 -21.45 6.15
C SER A 546 18.14 -20.65 7.04
N LYS A 547 19.40 -21.07 7.13
CA LYS A 547 20.46 -20.33 7.84
C LYS A 547 20.75 -18.99 7.19
N GLU A 548 20.89 -18.94 5.87
CA GLU A 548 21.08 -17.69 5.13
C GLU A 548 19.88 -16.75 5.26
N ALA A 549 18.64 -17.28 5.10
CA ALA A 549 17.42 -16.52 5.31
C ALA A 549 17.31 -15.98 6.74
N PHE A 550 17.71 -16.75 7.75
CA PHE A 550 17.73 -16.34 9.14
C PHE A 550 18.76 -15.23 9.39
N ILE A 551 19.97 -15.33 8.81
CA ILE A 551 21.01 -14.28 8.91
C ILE A 551 20.54 -12.98 8.23
N ILE A 552 19.87 -13.08 7.07
CA ILE A 552 19.28 -11.91 6.38
C ILE A 552 18.17 -11.29 7.22
N ALA A 553 17.32 -12.11 7.84
CA ALA A 553 16.26 -11.65 8.73
C ALA A 553 16.83 -10.93 9.96
N LEU A 554 17.88 -11.48 10.60
CA LEU A 554 18.56 -10.86 11.73
C LEU A 554 19.21 -9.52 11.35
N LYS A 555 19.87 -9.43 10.18
CA LYS A 555 20.43 -8.16 9.67
C LYS A 555 19.34 -7.11 9.43
N LYS A 556 18.22 -7.49 8.79
CA LYS A 556 17.09 -6.58 8.58
C LYS A 556 16.44 -6.14 9.89
N THR A 557 16.32 -7.04 10.86
CA THR A 557 15.77 -6.71 12.19
C THR A 557 16.72 -5.77 12.96
N GLY A 558 18.02 -5.96 12.82
CA GLY A 558 19.04 -5.06 13.38
C GLY A 558 18.94 -3.63 12.80
N ILE A 559 18.79 -3.51 11.48
CA ILE A 559 18.61 -2.21 10.81
C ILE A 559 17.29 -1.56 11.26
N LEU A 560 16.20 -2.33 11.35
CA LEU A 560 14.91 -1.83 11.85
C LEU A 560 15.00 -1.33 13.29
N TYR A 561 15.72 -2.06 14.15
CA TYR A 561 15.96 -1.67 15.54
C TYR A 561 16.78 -0.37 15.62
N THR A 562 17.81 -0.22 14.79
CA THR A 562 18.65 0.99 14.76
C THR A 562 17.82 2.21 14.31
N ASN A 563 17.05 2.07 13.25
CA ASN A 563 16.16 3.12 12.74
C ASN A 563 15.06 3.50 13.78
N LEU A 564 14.48 2.51 14.45
CA LEU A 564 13.50 2.74 15.52
C LEU A 564 14.13 3.44 16.71
N LYS A 565 15.34 3.06 17.10
CA LYS A 565 16.11 3.71 18.17
C LYS A 565 16.39 5.17 17.83
N GLU A 566 16.87 5.47 16.62
CA GLU A 566 17.13 6.84 16.17
C GLU A 566 15.83 7.67 16.14
N TYR A 567 14.73 7.11 15.66
CA TYR A 567 13.42 7.77 15.67
C TYR A 567 12.93 8.08 17.09
N VAL A 568 13.05 7.11 18.01
CA VAL A 568 12.67 7.31 19.43
C VAL A 568 13.56 8.38 20.07
N VAL A 569 14.86 8.33 19.87
CA VAL A 569 15.80 9.33 20.42
C VAL A 569 15.49 10.74 19.89
N ALA A 570 15.16 10.88 18.60
CA ALA A 570 14.82 12.16 18.00
C ALA A 570 13.47 12.74 18.50
N LYS A 571 12.50 11.88 18.86
CA LYS A 571 11.16 12.32 19.30
C LYS A 571 11.01 12.43 20.82
N THR A 572 11.86 11.75 21.59
CA THR A 572 11.82 11.77 23.06
C THR A 572 11.91 13.19 23.66
N PRO A 573 12.77 14.11 23.18
CA PRO A 573 12.84 15.46 23.76
C PRO A 573 11.52 16.24 23.66
N VAL A 574 10.81 16.09 22.54
CA VAL A 574 9.54 16.77 22.28
C VAL A 574 8.44 16.24 23.21
N VAL A 575 8.36 14.92 23.37
CA VAL A 575 7.38 14.27 24.25
C VAL A 575 7.67 14.61 25.73
N VAL A 576 8.94 14.59 26.12
CA VAL A 576 9.39 14.98 27.47
C VAL A 576 8.99 16.41 27.79
N ALA A 577 9.29 17.36 26.92
CA ALA A 577 8.91 18.75 27.11
C ALA A 577 7.39 18.98 27.24
N THR A 578 6.60 18.22 26.47
CA THR A 578 5.14 18.32 26.54
C THR A 578 4.58 17.74 27.84
N ILE A 579 5.13 16.64 28.34
CA ILE A 579 4.67 16.02 29.60
C ILE A 579 5.09 16.88 30.79
N GLU A 580 6.30 17.47 30.77
CA GLU A 580 6.79 18.36 31.83
C GLU A 580 5.93 19.62 32.00
N GLN A 581 5.38 20.10 30.89
CA GLN A 581 4.46 21.26 30.90
C GLN A 581 3.11 20.94 31.57
N TYR A 582 2.60 19.70 31.45
CA TYR A 582 1.28 19.32 31.97
C TYR A 582 1.32 18.57 33.32
N ALA A 583 2.44 17.94 33.68
CA ALA A 583 2.58 17.17 34.90
C ALA A 583 4.06 17.17 35.39
N PRO A 584 4.52 18.27 36.01
CA PRO A 584 5.92 18.40 36.46
C PRO A 584 6.28 17.36 37.53
N GLY A 585 7.43 16.72 37.36
CA GLY A 585 8.00 15.71 38.29
C GLY A 585 7.55 14.26 37.99
N VAL A 586 6.65 14.01 37.11
CA VAL A 586 6.26 12.65 36.71
C VAL A 586 7.34 12.00 35.85
N ILE A 587 8.06 12.77 35.07
CA ILE A 587 9.09 12.28 34.15
C ILE A 587 10.28 11.70 34.89
N ASP A 588 10.77 12.36 35.95
CA ASP A 588 11.89 11.86 36.74
C ASP A 588 11.57 10.49 37.36
N THR A 589 10.34 10.32 37.82
CA THR A 589 9.87 9.05 38.39
C THR A 589 9.77 7.96 37.33
N VAL A 590 9.17 8.23 36.17
CA VAL A 590 9.04 7.28 35.07
C VAL A 590 10.41 6.97 34.44
N GLN A 591 11.30 7.95 34.33
CA GLN A 591 12.65 7.77 33.78
C GLN A 591 13.50 6.90 34.69
N SER A 592 13.43 7.06 36.00
CA SER A 592 14.13 6.22 36.97
C SER A 592 13.70 4.76 36.93
N TYR A 593 12.37 4.49 36.81
CA TYR A 593 11.83 3.15 36.67
C TYR A 593 12.12 2.56 35.25
N ALA A 594 12.06 3.35 34.20
CA ALA A 594 12.38 2.91 32.85
C ALA A 594 13.85 2.55 32.66
N VAL A 595 14.78 3.37 33.26
CA VAL A 595 16.22 3.11 33.25
C VAL A 595 16.53 1.87 34.06
N SER A 596 15.96 1.73 35.26
CA SER A 596 16.14 0.56 36.10
C SER A 596 15.61 -0.73 35.45
N GLY A 597 14.42 -0.66 34.82
CA GLY A 597 13.84 -1.75 34.06
C GLY A 597 14.68 -2.12 32.84
N TYR A 598 15.16 -1.14 32.08
CA TYR A 598 16.01 -1.36 30.91
C TYR A 598 17.35 -2.02 31.27
N VAL A 599 18.00 -1.55 32.33
CA VAL A 599 19.27 -2.12 32.83
C VAL A 599 19.07 -3.55 33.29
N ALA A 600 17.96 -3.83 34.02
CA ALA A 600 17.62 -5.18 34.45
C ALA A 600 17.35 -6.11 33.25
N VAL A 601 16.50 -5.71 32.31
CA VAL A 601 16.19 -6.50 31.11
C VAL A 601 17.42 -6.76 30.25
N ARG A 602 18.29 -5.75 30.07
CA ARG A 602 19.55 -5.88 29.32
C ARG A 602 20.50 -6.87 30.00
N LYS A 603 20.64 -6.80 31.34
CA LYS A 603 21.48 -7.70 32.10
C LYS A 603 20.95 -9.14 32.01
N TYR A 604 19.67 -9.37 32.33
CA TYR A 604 19.08 -10.70 32.28
C TYR A 604 19.06 -11.29 30.84
N SER A 605 18.83 -10.48 29.84
CA SER A 605 18.86 -10.94 28.44
C SER A 605 20.27 -11.35 28.01
N ASN A 606 21.30 -10.60 28.41
CA ASN A 606 22.68 -10.92 28.08
C ASN A 606 23.19 -12.13 28.88
N ASP A 607 22.84 -12.23 30.15
CA ASP A 607 23.19 -13.38 31.00
C ASP A 607 22.51 -14.66 30.50
N TYR A 608 21.23 -14.59 30.12
CA TYR A 608 20.50 -15.72 29.56
C TYR A 608 21.07 -16.16 28.21
N TYR A 609 21.48 -15.21 27.37
CA TYR A 609 22.13 -15.49 26.09
C TYR A 609 23.47 -16.17 26.27
N GLN A 610 24.32 -15.71 27.20
CA GLN A 610 25.62 -16.31 27.50
C GLN A 610 25.44 -17.71 28.11
N ILE A 611 24.54 -17.88 29.06
CA ILE A 611 24.23 -19.19 29.65
C ILE A 611 23.71 -20.17 28.62
N THR A 612 22.86 -19.69 27.70
CA THR A 612 22.32 -20.54 26.61
C THR A 612 23.39 -20.94 25.63
N LEU A 613 24.30 -20.03 25.24
CA LEU A 613 25.43 -20.32 24.38
C LEU A 613 26.40 -21.30 25.03
N GLU A 614 26.72 -21.08 26.29
CA GLU A 614 27.62 -21.96 27.07
C GLU A 614 26.99 -23.35 27.24
N TYR A 615 25.71 -23.44 27.59
CA TYR A 615 24.98 -24.71 27.68
C TYR A 615 24.95 -25.46 26.35
N LEU A 616 24.66 -24.77 25.24
CA LEU A 616 24.63 -25.37 23.91
C LEU A 616 26.02 -25.87 23.48
N SER A 617 27.08 -25.09 23.73
CA SER A 617 28.45 -25.45 23.34
C SER A 617 29.08 -26.52 24.24
N THR A 618 28.73 -26.55 25.55
CA THR A 618 29.36 -27.44 26.52
C THR A 618 28.54 -28.68 26.84
N LYS A 619 27.24 -28.71 26.61
CA LYS A 619 26.33 -29.81 26.97
C LYS A 619 25.57 -30.42 25.80
N VAL A 620 25.32 -29.70 24.75
CA VAL A 620 24.49 -30.18 23.62
C VAL A 620 25.33 -30.50 22.38
N PHE A 621 26.26 -29.62 22.02
CA PHE A 621 27.09 -29.77 20.81
C PHE A 621 28.49 -30.33 21.11
N ILE A 622 28.55 -31.36 21.99
CA ILE A 622 29.80 -32.04 22.34
C ILE A 622 29.81 -33.52 21.85
N GLY A 623 30.98 -34.06 21.63
CA GLY A 623 31.17 -35.43 21.21
C GLY A 623 30.54 -35.73 19.86
N GLU A 624 29.67 -36.72 19.77
CA GLU A 624 29.02 -37.13 18.51
C GLU A 624 28.06 -36.11 17.92
N TRP A 625 27.63 -35.12 18.70
CA TRP A 625 26.73 -34.02 18.33
C TRP A 625 27.48 -32.73 17.93
N ALA A 626 28.82 -32.77 17.92
CA ALA A 626 29.60 -31.64 17.45
C ALA A 626 29.24 -31.34 15.96
N PRO A 627 29.08 -30.08 15.57
CA PRO A 627 28.64 -29.69 14.22
C PRO A 627 29.47 -30.33 13.10
N GLU A 628 30.77 -30.49 13.32
CA GLU A 628 31.71 -31.08 12.35
C GLU A 628 31.51 -32.60 12.23
N ILE A 629 31.21 -33.28 13.33
CA ILE A 629 30.96 -34.75 13.33
C ILE A 629 29.57 -35.04 12.78
N LEU A 630 28.58 -34.20 13.10
CA LEU A 630 27.23 -34.28 12.51
C LEU A 630 27.29 -34.15 10.99
N GLN A 631 28.06 -33.20 10.46
CA GLN A 631 28.21 -32.95 9.04
C GLN A 631 28.85 -34.14 8.31
N ASN A 632 29.87 -34.79 8.89
CA ASN A 632 30.51 -35.95 8.33
C ASN A 632 29.63 -37.22 8.41
N LYS A 633 28.93 -37.46 9.53
CA LYS A 633 27.97 -38.56 9.66
C LYS A 633 26.79 -38.44 8.73
N THR A 634 26.32 -37.22 8.48
CA THR A 634 25.22 -36.91 7.58
C THR A 634 25.55 -37.25 6.13
N GLN A 635 26.76 -36.96 5.69
CA GLN A 635 27.19 -37.28 4.32
C GLN A 635 27.29 -38.81 4.04
N LEU A 636 27.73 -39.60 4.98
CA LEU A 636 27.84 -41.06 4.83
C LEU A 636 26.48 -41.78 4.70
N ALA A 637 25.46 -41.29 5.37
CA ALA A 637 24.17 -41.97 5.43
C ALA A 637 23.27 -41.77 4.22
N LEU A 638 23.38 -40.66 3.53
CA LEU A 638 22.65 -40.37 2.29
C LEU A 638 23.06 -41.34 1.16
N ASN A 639 24.33 -41.62 1.06
CA ASN A 639 24.82 -42.57 0.05
C ASN A 639 24.30 -44.01 0.27
N ALA A 640 24.18 -44.43 1.53
CA ALA A 640 23.67 -45.74 1.88
C ALA A 640 22.15 -45.90 1.62
N THR A 641 21.32 -44.90 1.89
CA THR A 641 19.85 -44.99 1.61
C THR A 641 19.57 -44.99 0.12
N ARG A 642 20.33 -44.23 -0.67
CA ARG A 642 20.18 -44.23 -2.14
C ARG A 642 20.46 -45.64 -2.73
N PHE A 643 21.40 -46.35 -2.15
CA PHE A 643 21.72 -47.72 -2.53
C PHE A 643 20.61 -48.70 -2.11
N HIS A 644 20.13 -48.62 -0.87
CA HIS A 644 19.07 -49.52 -0.37
C HIS A 644 17.70 -49.24 -1.01
N MET A 645 17.35 -48.01 -1.32
CA MET A 645 16.14 -47.72 -2.09
C MET A 645 16.17 -48.31 -3.50
N LYS A 646 17.34 -48.26 -4.19
CA LYS A 646 17.48 -48.94 -5.50
C LYS A 646 17.35 -50.43 -5.38
N SER A 647 17.96 -51.07 -4.37
CA SER A 647 17.89 -52.53 -4.13
C SER A 647 16.48 -52.96 -3.74
N TYR A 648 15.75 -52.17 -2.92
CA TYR A 648 14.36 -52.45 -2.54
C TYR A 648 13.40 -52.30 -3.73
N PHE A 649 13.63 -51.31 -4.60
CA PHE A 649 12.85 -51.13 -5.82
C PHE A 649 13.09 -52.26 -6.83
N HIS A 650 14.32 -52.79 -6.89
CA HIS A 650 14.65 -53.93 -7.75
C HIS A 650 13.99 -55.20 -7.24
N TRP A 651 14.09 -55.50 -5.92
CA TRP A 651 13.43 -56.60 -5.28
C TRP A 651 11.90 -56.52 -5.39
N PHE A 652 11.29 -55.35 -5.17
CA PHE A 652 9.85 -55.17 -5.31
C PHE A 652 9.38 -55.41 -6.75
N ARG A 653 10.14 -54.97 -7.72
CA ARG A 653 9.87 -55.21 -9.15
C ARG A 653 9.96 -56.68 -9.52
N GLU A 654 10.93 -57.41 -8.97
CA GLU A 654 11.04 -58.84 -9.14
C GLU A 654 9.87 -59.59 -8.50
N GLN A 655 9.45 -59.22 -7.29
CA GLN A 655 8.29 -59.84 -6.64
C GLN A 655 6.99 -59.56 -7.39
N VAL A 656 6.78 -58.34 -7.89
CA VAL A 656 5.60 -57.99 -8.72
C VAL A 656 5.59 -58.82 -10.02
N ASN A 657 6.74 -59.00 -10.66
CA ASN A 657 6.82 -59.83 -11.88
C ASN A 657 6.54 -61.33 -11.61
N VAL A 658 7.02 -61.85 -10.49
CA VAL A 658 6.75 -63.25 -10.09
C VAL A 658 5.26 -63.48 -9.79
N TYR A 659 4.55 -62.50 -9.21
CA TYR A 659 3.11 -62.61 -8.94
C TYR A 659 2.21 -62.21 -10.12
N SER A 660 2.75 -61.60 -11.16
CA SER A 660 2.01 -61.28 -12.39
C SER A 660 2.05 -62.41 -13.45
N GLU A 661 2.88 -63.47 -13.23
CA GLU A 661 3.01 -64.65 -14.11
C GLU A 661 2.24 -65.88 -13.60
N ILE A 662 1.39 -65.77 -12.60
CA ILE A 662 0.50 -66.87 -12.17
C ILE A 662 -0.81 -66.73 -12.93
N PRO A 663 -1.22 -67.74 -13.78
CA PRO A 663 -2.39 -67.69 -14.66
C PRO A 663 -3.73 -67.64 -13.90
#